data_d17dd148cd1ace1a6d9058b89b969fb8
#
_entry.id   d17dd148cd1ace1a6d9058b89b969fb8
#
_cell.length_a   1.000
_cell.length_b   1.000
_cell.length_c   1.000
_cell.angle_alpha   90.00
_cell.angle_beta   90.00
_cell.angle_gamma   90.00
#
_symmetry.space_group_name_H-M   'P 1'
#
loop_
_entity.id
_entity.type
_entity.pdbx_description
1 polymer ?
#
loop_
_entity_poly.entity_id
_entity_poly.type
_entity_poly.pdbx_seq_one_letter_code
_entity_poly.pdbx_strand_id
1 'polypeptide(L)'
;MNEFKLKAPYEPTGDQPQAIAELVKGFKEGNQCQTLLGVTGSGKTFTMANGIQQLQKPTLVIAHNKTLAAQLYGEFKEMFPDNAVEYFVSYYDYYQPEAYVPSSDTYIAKDSAINDEIDKLRHSATAALSERNDVIIVASVSCIYGLGSPIDYKEMVISLRPGMIKDRDEVLKKLVEIQYDRNDMDFKRGTFRVRGDVVEIFPAYSEKIAYRVEFFGDEIDRITEIDTLTGEVLNVIGHVAIFPASHYVVSKENMERAIGEIEEELEQQIRYFKGEDKLLEAQRISERTNFDIEMMRETGFCSGIENYSRHLTGQKAGEPPCTLIDYFPDDFLIMIDESHKTIPQIGAMYHGDQSRKTTLVDYGFRLPSAKDNRPLSFGEFESKIDQVLFVSATPGEYEESHELLRAEQVIRPTGLLDPEVEVRPIEGQIDDLISEVNKETAKKNKVLITTLTKRMAEDLTDYMRELGIRVKYLHSDIDTLERTEIIRDMRLDVFDVLVGINLLREGLDIPEITLVAILDADKEGFLRSETSLIQTIGRAARNAEGHVIMYADNMTDSMRMAIDETMRRREIQMKYNEEHGITPQTIKKSVRDLISISKKVAAEEMKLEKDPESMSVAELEKLIKKLEKQMKKAAAELNFEAAAELRDKLIELKKHLNEME
;
A
#
# COMPACT_ATOMS: atom_id res chain seq x y z
N MET A 1 -18.26 25.08 2.16
CA MET A 1 -17.00 24.32 2.01
C MET A 1 -16.91 23.39 3.20
N ASN A 2 -16.60 22.12 2.97
CA ASN A 2 -16.40 21.18 4.05
C ASN A 2 -15.04 21.49 4.71
N GLU A 3 -15.01 21.52 6.03
CA GLU A 3 -13.80 21.76 6.81
C GLU A 3 -13.34 20.47 7.49
N PHE A 4 -12.04 20.29 7.65
CA PHE A 4 -11.50 19.20 8.47
C PHE A 4 -11.86 19.40 9.93
N LYS A 5 -12.48 18.39 10.52
CA LYS A 5 -12.89 18.38 11.95
C LYS A 5 -12.32 17.14 12.62
N LEU A 6 -11.22 17.37 13.33
CA LEU A 6 -10.59 16.31 14.13
C LEU A 6 -11.48 15.92 15.32
N LYS A 7 -11.74 14.64 15.48
CA LYS A 7 -12.44 14.06 16.64
C LYS A 7 -11.50 13.07 17.31
N ALA A 8 -10.94 13.44 18.43
CA ALA A 8 -10.09 12.58 19.23
C ALA A 8 -10.54 12.60 20.70
N PRO A 9 -10.42 11.49 21.43
CA PRO A 9 -10.78 11.43 22.85
C PRO A 9 -9.73 12.03 23.78
N TYR A 10 -8.64 12.56 23.23
CA TYR A 10 -7.49 13.11 23.97
C TYR A 10 -6.99 14.40 23.31
N GLU A 11 -6.32 15.23 24.10
CA GLU A 11 -5.67 16.46 23.67
C GLU A 11 -4.17 16.23 23.43
N PRO A 12 -3.50 17.08 22.62
CA PRO A 12 -2.05 17.01 22.44
C PRO A 12 -1.29 17.19 23.77
N THR A 13 -0.34 16.32 24.03
CA THR A 13 0.47 16.27 25.26
C THR A 13 1.95 16.17 24.95
N GLY A 14 2.80 16.36 25.97
CA GLY A 14 4.25 16.32 25.82
C GLY A 14 4.77 17.46 24.97
N ASP A 15 5.56 17.13 23.97
CA ASP A 15 6.10 18.04 22.96
C ASP A 15 5.21 18.17 21.71
N GLN A 16 4.09 17.43 21.64
CA GLN A 16 3.13 17.52 20.53
C GLN A 16 2.60 18.94 20.30
N PRO A 17 2.13 19.71 21.32
CA PRO A 17 1.63 21.07 21.12
C PRO A 17 2.66 22.00 20.47
N GLN A 18 3.92 21.92 20.90
CA GLN A 18 5.01 22.71 20.34
C GLN A 18 5.30 22.28 18.90
N ALA A 19 5.45 21.00 18.63
CA ALA A 19 5.70 20.48 17.29
C ALA A 19 4.60 20.86 16.30
N ILE A 20 3.32 20.73 16.70
CA ILE A 20 2.17 21.16 15.89
C ILE A 20 2.25 22.66 15.58
N ALA A 21 2.49 23.50 16.60
CA ALA A 21 2.53 24.93 16.44
C ALA A 21 3.68 25.37 15.50
N GLU A 22 4.87 24.80 15.66
CA GLU A 22 6.03 25.07 14.82
C GLU A 22 5.80 24.67 13.36
N LEU A 23 5.32 23.45 13.12
CA LEU A 23 5.03 22.95 11.77
C LEU A 23 3.96 23.77 11.06
N VAL A 24 2.84 24.05 11.75
CA VAL A 24 1.73 24.83 11.18
C VAL A 24 2.17 26.27 10.88
N LYS A 25 2.94 26.88 11.78
CA LYS A 25 3.49 28.22 11.56
C LYS A 25 4.41 28.22 10.34
N GLY A 26 5.35 27.29 10.25
CA GLY A 26 6.29 27.23 9.14
C GLY A 26 5.60 27.04 7.79
N PHE A 27 4.58 26.18 7.68
CA PHE A 27 3.80 26.04 6.45
C PHE A 27 3.01 27.30 6.10
N LYS A 28 2.43 28.00 7.08
CA LYS A 28 1.74 29.27 6.85
C LYS A 28 2.70 30.40 6.45
N GLU A 29 3.95 30.33 6.85
CA GLU A 29 5.01 31.26 6.43
C GLU A 29 5.61 30.91 5.06
N GLY A 30 5.21 29.78 4.45
CA GLY A 30 5.62 29.38 3.10
C GLY A 30 6.78 28.40 3.06
N ASN A 31 7.15 27.76 4.16
CA ASN A 31 8.15 26.69 4.12
C ASN A 31 7.69 25.57 3.19
N GLN A 32 8.56 25.17 2.26
CA GLN A 32 8.27 24.07 1.33
C GLN A 32 8.48 22.70 1.98
N CYS A 33 9.59 22.51 2.69
CA CYS A 33 9.97 21.24 3.28
C CYS A 33 10.15 21.41 4.79
N GLN A 34 9.50 20.55 5.57
CA GLN A 34 9.68 20.48 7.02
C GLN A 34 9.76 19.03 7.48
N THR A 35 10.45 18.78 8.59
CA THR A 35 10.61 17.43 9.15
C THR A 35 9.99 17.37 10.54
N LEU A 36 9.19 16.32 10.79
CA LEU A 36 8.79 15.85 12.11
C LEU A 36 9.67 14.68 12.50
N LEU A 37 10.67 14.93 13.34
CA LEU A 37 11.44 13.87 13.99
C LEU A 37 10.62 13.34 15.17
N GLY A 38 9.91 12.24 14.95
CA GLY A 38 9.04 11.67 15.97
C GLY A 38 9.45 10.24 16.35
N VAL A 39 9.81 10.02 17.61
CA VAL A 39 10.16 8.68 18.09
C VAL A 39 8.98 7.73 18.04
N THR A 40 9.24 6.44 18.02
CA THR A 40 8.18 5.44 18.07
C THR A 40 7.34 5.58 19.34
N GLY A 41 6.02 5.68 19.18
CA GLY A 41 5.09 5.82 20.28
C GLY A 41 4.87 7.26 20.79
N SER A 42 5.45 8.27 20.14
CA SER A 42 5.22 9.69 20.48
C SER A 42 3.89 10.24 19.97
N GLY A 43 3.17 9.51 19.11
CA GLY A 43 1.90 9.96 18.54
C GLY A 43 2.03 10.79 17.27
N LYS A 44 2.99 10.47 16.39
CA LYS A 44 3.22 11.17 15.11
C LYS A 44 1.94 11.36 14.28
N THR A 45 1.14 10.31 14.13
CA THR A 45 -0.12 10.37 13.36
C THR A 45 -1.09 11.41 13.91
N PHE A 46 -1.15 11.53 15.24
CA PHE A 46 -1.99 12.54 15.88
C PHE A 46 -1.50 13.97 15.65
N THR A 47 -0.19 14.15 15.64
CA THR A 47 0.44 15.43 15.27
C THR A 47 0.17 15.78 13.81
N MET A 48 0.28 14.82 12.89
CA MET A 48 -0.11 14.98 11.49
C MET A 48 -1.58 15.41 11.36
N ALA A 49 -2.49 14.74 12.05
CA ALA A 49 -3.92 15.04 12.04
C ALA A 49 -4.24 16.44 12.54
N ASN A 50 -3.59 16.88 13.62
CA ASN A 50 -3.72 18.26 14.12
C ASN A 50 -3.18 19.30 13.11
N GLY A 51 -2.08 18.97 12.42
CA GLY A 51 -1.54 19.80 11.34
C GLY A 51 -2.55 19.96 10.19
N ILE A 52 -3.16 18.86 9.74
CA ILE A 52 -4.19 18.87 8.68
C ILE A 52 -5.37 19.74 9.10
N GLN A 53 -5.89 19.57 10.33
CA GLN A 53 -7.00 20.38 10.82
C GLN A 53 -6.68 21.86 10.86
N GLN A 54 -5.46 22.26 11.26
CA GLN A 54 -5.11 23.68 11.38
C GLN A 54 -4.72 24.33 10.05
N LEU A 55 -4.24 23.56 9.09
CA LEU A 55 -3.88 24.02 7.74
C LEU A 55 -5.06 24.02 6.78
N GLN A 56 -6.05 23.15 6.98
CA GLN A 56 -7.25 23.03 6.15
C GLN A 56 -6.96 22.78 4.66
N LYS A 57 -5.91 22.02 4.35
CA LYS A 57 -5.51 21.67 2.97
C LYS A 57 -5.81 20.23 2.65
N PRO A 58 -6.28 19.91 1.43
CA PRO A 58 -6.28 18.53 0.95
C PRO A 58 -4.90 17.90 1.16
N THR A 59 -4.85 16.68 1.64
CA THR A 59 -3.59 16.07 2.08
C THR A 59 -3.38 14.71 1.46
N LEU A 60 -2.19 14.49 0.89
CA LEU A 60 -1.69 13.19 0.44
C LEU A 60 -0.70 12.64 1.46
N VAL A 61 -1.02 11.53 2.08
CA VAL A 61 -0.13 10.80 3.01
C VAL A 61 0.48 9.61 2.27
N ILE A 62 1.80 9.59 2.11
CA ILE A 62 2.51 8.53 1.39
C ILE A 62 3.21 7.62 2.39
N ALA A 63 2.91 6.32 2.31
CA ALA A 63 3.57 5.27 3.07
C ALA A 63 4.33 4.32 2.13
N HIS A 64 5.44 3.75 2.57
CA HIS A 64 6.30 2.92 1.73
C HIS A 64 5.72 1.53 1.43
N ASN A 65 4.70 1.06 2.16
CA ASN A 65 4.02 -0.21 1.88
C ASN A 65 2.52 -0.17 2.17
N LYS A 66 1.79 -1.19 1.68
CA LYS A 66 0.33 -1.32 1.83
C LYS A 66 -0.10 -1.47 3.30
N THR A 67 0.66 -2.20 4.11
CA THR A 67 0.32 -2.47 5.52
C THR A 67 0.35 -1.20 6.36
N LEU A 68 1.40 -0.39 6.22
CA LEU A 68 1.49 0.90 6.89
C LEU A 68 0.43 1.87 6.39
N ALA A 69 0.20 1.90 5.07
CA ALA A 69 -0.87 2.71 4.49
C ALA A 69 -2.25 2.33 5.05
N ALA A 70 -2.55 1.03 5.20
CA ALA A 70 -3.80 0.56 5.78
C ALA A 70 -3.95 0.95 7.26
N GLN A 71 -2.87 0.89 8.03
CA GLN A 71 -2.87 1.33 9.43
C GLN A 71 -3.16 2.83 9.52
N LEU A 72 -2.43 3.66 8.77
CA LEU A 72 -2.63 5.11 8.74
C LEU A 72 -4.04 5.49 8.28
N TYR A 73 -4.54 4.81 7.24
CA TYR A 73 -5.92 5.00 6.76
C TYR A 73 -6.95 4.76 7.88
N GLY A 74 -6.80 3.66 8.63
CA GLY A 74 -7.66 3.36 9.77
C GLY A 74 -7.59 4.44 10.86
N GLU A 75 -6.38 4.87 11.24
CA GLU A 75 -6.15 5.90 12.24
C GLU A 75 -6.76 7.26 11.81
N PHE A 76 -6.52 7.70 10.55
CA PHE A 76 -7.11 8.94 10.05
C PHE A 76 -8.64 8.88 9.93
N LYS A 77 -9.19 7.72 9.55
CA LYS A 77 -10.64 7.54 9.43
C LYS A 77 -11.34 7.63 10.78
N GLU A 78 -10.70 7.13 11.84
CA GLU A 78 -11.20 7.29 13.22
C GLU A 78 -11.11 8.76 13.68
N MET A 79 -10.04 9.46 13.33
CA MET A 79 -9.83 10.85 13.71
C MET A 79 -10.67 11.85 12.89
N PHE A 80 -11.03 11.51 11.66
CA PHE A 80 -11.81 12.35 10.74
C PHE A 80 -13.08 11.64 10.20
N PRO A 81 -14.00 11.23 11.09
CA PRO A 81 -15.15 10.41 10.67
C PRO A 81 -16.12 11.12 9.74
N ASP A 82 -16.14 12.46 9.72
CA ASP A 82 -17.05 13.26 8.92
C ASP A 82 -16.40 13.77 7.60
N ASN A 83 -15.09 13.56 7.44
CA ASN A 83 -14.33 14.00 6.28
C ASN A 83 -14.04 12.85 5.32
N ALA A 84 -13.63 13.17 4.11
CA ALA A 84 -13.27 12.16 3.12
C ALA A 84 -11.85 11.64 3.40
N VAL A 85 -11.75 10.50 4.06
CA VAL A 85 -10.50 9.77 4.22
C VAL A 85 -10.52 8.59 3.26
N GLU A 86 -9.60 8.59 2.31
CA GLU A 86 -9.56 7.67 1.18
C GLU A 86 -8.28 6.85 1.15
N TYR A 87 -8.31 5.71 0.47
CA TYR A 87 -7.20 4.77 0.40
C TYR A 87 -6.78 4.53 -1.04
N PHE A 88 -5.50 4.72 -1.35
CA PHE A 88 -4.99 4.60 -2.71
C PHE A 88 -3.68 3.82 -2.74
N VAL A 89 -3.78 2.50 -2.93
CA VAL A 89 -2.62 1.62 -3.06
C VAL A 89 -2.68 0.83 -4.36
N SER A 90 -1.67 0.04 -4.67
CA SER A 90 -1.74 -0.87 -5.82
C SER A 90 -2.91 -1.84 -5.65
N TYR A 91 -3.80 -1.89 -6.63
CA TYR A 91 -5.00 -2.75 -6.63
C TYR A 91 -4.72 -4.20 -7.04
N TYR A 92 -3.47 -4.54 -7.28
CA TYR A 92 -3.08 -5.92 -7.56
C TYR A 92 -2.80 -6.68 -6.25
N ASP A 93 -3.48 -7.81 -6.03
CA ASP A 93 -3.15 -8.77 -4.99
C ASP A 93 -1.93 -9.58 -5.38
N TYR A 94 -1.89 -9.98 -6.64
CA TYR A 94 -0.73 -10.57 -7.29
C TYR A 94 -0.40 -9.75 -8.54
N TYR A 95 0.86 -9.41 -8.72
CA TYR A 95 1.33 -8.69 -9.89
C TYR A 95 2.64 -9.27 -10.41
N GLN A 96 2.56 -9.94 -11.55
CA GLN A 96 3.71 -10.28 -12.36
C GLN A 96 3.75 -9.32 -13.55
N PRO A 97 4.70 -8.38 -13.57
CA PRO A 97 4.80 -7.46 -14.70
C PRO A 97 5.17 -8.22 -15.97
N GLU A 98 4.66 -7.74 -17.10
CA GLU A 98 5.10 -8.19 -18.40
C GLU A 98 6.61 -8.00 -18.54
N ALA A 99 7.33 -9.03 -18.92
CA ALA A 99 8.79 -9.00 -19.06
C ALA A 99 9.26 -9.95 -20.16
N TYR A 100 10.44 -9.68 -20.67
CA TYR A 100 11.13 -10.60 -21.57
C TYR A 100 12.56 -10.83 -21.09
N VAL A 101 12.98 -12.10 -21.09
CA VAL A 101 14.31 -12.52 -20.68
C VAL A 101 15.06 -13.01 -21.93
N PRO A 102 15.91 -12.16 -22.56
CA PRO A 102 16.58 -12.48 -23.83
C PRO A 102 17.48 -13.72 -23.74
N SER A 103 18.12 -13.95 -22.59
CA SER A 103 19.04 -15.08 -22.42
C SER A 103 18.37 -16.46 -22.49
N SER A 104 17.08 -16.55 -22.18
CA SER A 104 16.29 -17.79 -22.24
C SER A 104 15.18 -17.76 -23.28
N ASP A 105 15.09 -16.69 -24.08
CA ASP A 105 13.98 -16.43 -25.03
C ASP A 105 12.59 -16.64 -24.37
N THR A 106 12.46 -16.16 -23.12
CA THR A 106 11.25 -16.37 -22.33
C THR A 106 10.45 -15.09 -22.23
N TYR A 107 9.26 -15.09 -22.80
CA TYR A 107 8.27 -14.04 -22.60
C TYR A 107 7.41 -14.37 -21.39
N ILE A 108 7.33 -13.43 -20.48
CA ILE A 108 6.48 -13.50 -19.27
C ILE A 108 5.30 -12.58 -19.54
N ALA A 109 4.13 -13.15 -19.74
CA ALA A 109 2.92 -12.36 -19.88
C ALA A 109 2.59 -11.63 -18.57
N LYS A 110 1.95 -10.46 -18.69
CA LYS A 110 1.38 -9.79 -17.50
C LYS A 110 0.35 -10.74 -16.88
N ASP A 111 0.58 -11.10 -15.65
CA ASP A 111 -0.38 -11.85 -14.83
C ASP A 111 -0.71 -11.02 -13.59
N SER A 112 -2.00 -10.78 -13.36
CA SER A 112 -2.43 -9.92 -12.27
C SER A 112 -3.84 -10.28 -11.82
N ALA A 113 -4.01 -10.42 -10.52
CA ALA A 113 -5.32 -10.48 -9.89
C ALA A 113 -5.67 -9.08 -9.36
N ILE A 114 -6.80 -8.54 -9.79
CA ILE A 114 -7.29 -7.23 -9.34
C ILE A 114 -8.14 -7.45 -8.09
N ASN A 115 -7.85 -6.69 -7.05
CA ASN A 115 -8.67 -6.62 -5.86
C ASN A 115 -9.79 -5.59 -6.06
N ASP A 116 -11.01 -6.06 -6.20
CA ASP A 116 -12.18 -5.22 -6.47
C ASP A 116 -12.45 -4.19 -5.37
N GLU A 117 -12.14 -4.52 -4.10
CA GLU A 117 -12.30 -3.61 -2.98
C GLU A 117 -11.29 -2.46 -3.04
N ILE A 118 -10.03 -2.77 -3.32
CA ILE A 118 -8.99 -1.74 -3.48
C ILE A 118 -9.26 -0.90 -4.73
N ASP A 119 -9.72 -1.51 -5.82
CA ASP A 119 -10.08 -0.78 -7.04
C ASP A 119 -11.23 0.21 -6.78
N LYS A 120 -12.26 -0.21 -6.06
CA LYS A 120 -13.34 0.66 -5.57
C LYS A 120 -12.80 1.85 -4.76
N LEU A 121 -11.89 1.60 -3.82
CA LEU A 121 -11.31 2.65 -2.98
C LEU A 121 -10.47 3.64 -3.80
N ARG A 122 -9.79 3.19 -4.85
CA ARG A 122 -9.06 4.07 -5.78
C ARG A 122 -10.01 4.98 -6.57
N HIS A 123 -11.12 4.45 -7.05
CA HIS A 123 -12.18 5.26 -7.70
C HIS A 123 -12.81 6.23 -6.73
N SER A 124 -13.04 5.83 -5.47
CA SER A 124 -13.55 6.71 -4.41
C SER A 124 -12.60 7.88 -4.17
N ALA A 125 -11.29 7.63 -4.12
CA ALA A 125 -10.28 8.67 -3.90
C ALA A 125 -10.29 9.74 -5.00
N THR A 126 -10.30 9.34 -6.27
CA THR A 126 -10.33 10.29 -7.41
C THR A 126 -11.66 11.05 -7.51
N ALA A 127 -12.79 10.39 -7.21
CA ALA A 127 -14.09 11.02 -7.15
C ALA A 127 -14.14 12.06 -6.01
N ALA A 128 -13.67 11.72 -4.81
CA ALA A 128 -13.63 12.61 -3.66
C ALA A 128 -12.81 13.88 -3.95
N LEU A 129 -11.63 13.77 -4.58
CA LEU A 129 -10.82 14.93 -4.98
C LEU A 129 -11.53 15.84 -6.00
N SER A 130 -12.44 15.29 -6.78
CA SER A 130 -13.20 16.07 -7.76
C SER A 130 -14.38 16.81 -7.15
N GLU A 131 -14.92 16.34 -6.02
CA GLU A 131 -16.13 16.87 -5.39
C GLU A 131 -15.89 17.65 -4.10
N ARG A 132 -14.77 17.37 -3.39
CA ARG A 132 -14.52 17.85 -2.03
C ARG A 132 -13.13 18.48 -1.89
N ASN A 133 -13.01 19.37 -0.91
CA ASN A 133 -11.72 19.97 -0.53
C ASN A 133 -11.19 19.42 0.82
N ASP A 134 -12.02 18.72 1.58
CA ASP A 134 -11.69 18.11 2.86
C ASP A 134 -11.31 16.62 2.69
N VAL A 135 -10.31 16.38 1.85
CA VAL A 135 -9.89 15.03 1.43
C VAL A 135 -8.50 14.71 1.98
N ILE A 136 -8.39 13.57 2.66
CA ILE A 136 -7.13 12.95 3.03
C ILE A 136 -6.99 11.65 2.25
N ILE A 137 -5.97 11.51 1.42
CA ILE A 137 -5.67 10.26 0.74
C ILE A 137 -4.45 9.63 1.38
N VAL A 138 -4.61 8.41 1.89
CA VAL A 138 -3.48 7.59 2.33
C VAL A 138 -3.10 6.64 1.21
N ALA A 139 -1.89 6.81 0.70
CA ALA A 139 -1.40 6.09 -0.47
C ALA A 139 -0.10 5.33 -0.18
N SER A 140 0.13 4.27 -0.93
CA SER A 140 1.47 3.70 -1.07
C SER A 140 2.24 4.45 -2.16
N VAL A 141 3.52 4.12 -2.34
CA VAL A 141 4.36 4.70 -3.41
C VAL A 141 3.75 4.50 -4.82
N SER A 142 2.75 3.63 -4.97
CA SER A 142 2.01 3.48 -6.23
C SER A 142 1.31 4.75 -6.71
N CYS A 143 1.16 5.78 -5.88
CA CYS A 143 0.59 7.07 -6.26
C CYS A 143 1.43 7.86 -7.28
N ILE A 144 2.71 7.52 -7.46
CA ILE A 144 3.59 8.13 -8.46
C ILE A 144 3.53 7.44 -9.84
N TYR A 145 2.78 6.34 -9.97
CA TYR A 145 2.58 5.67 -11.25
C TYR A 145 1.55 6.40 -12.12
N GLY A 146 1.69 6.21 -13.43
CA GLY A 146 0.77 6.76 -14.42
C GLY A 146 -0.69 6.39 -14.13
N LEU A 147 -1.53 7.38 -14.18
CA LEU A 147 -2.99 7.32 -14.09
C LEU A 147 -3.56 8.07 -15.30
N GLY A 148 -4.84 7.93 -15.58
CA GLY A 148 -5.48 8.70 -16.66
C GLY A 148 -5.46 10.22 -16.40
N SER A 149 -5.73 10.99 -17.45
CA SER A 149 -5.78 12.45 -17.37
C SER A 149 -6.88 12.92 -16.39
N PRO A 150 -6.57 13.74 -15.38
CA PRO A 150 -7.59 14.29 -14.49
C PRO A 150 -8.56 15.23 -15.20
N ILE A 151 -8.16 15.85 -16.31
CA ILE A 151 -9.00 16.73 -17.13
C ILE A 151 -10.06 15.87 -17.82
N ASP A 152 -9.66 14.84 -18.57
CA ASP A 152 -10.57 13.92 -19.25
C ASP A 152 -11.51 13.24 -18.24
N TYR A 153 -10.99 12.82 -17.10
CA TYR A 153 -11.79 12.19 -16.03
C TYR A 153 -12.90 13.12 -15.53
N LYS A 154 -12.62 14.42 -15.34
CA LYS A 154 -13.61 15.42 -14.90
C LYS A 154 -14.59 15.79 -16.00
N GLU A 155 -14.13 15.92 -17.25
CA GLU A 155 -14.99 16.26 -18.39
C GLU A 155 -15.99 15.16 -18.74
N MET A 156 -15.64 13.91 -18.45
CA MET A 156 -16.46 12.74 -18.73
C MET A 156 -17.51 12.46 -17.62
N VAL A 157 -17.57 13.25 -16.56
CA VAL A 157 -18.59 13.11 -15.49
C VAL A 157 -19.98 13.38 -16.03
N ILE A 158 -20.93 12.47 -15.74
CA ILE A 158 -22.33 12.65 -16.10
C ILE A 158 -23.07 13.30 -14.93
N SER A 159 -23.48 14.56 -15.10
CA SER A 159 -24.28 15.29 -14.11
C SER A 159 -25.75 15.19 -14.45
N LEU A 160 -26.56 14.71 -13.50
CA LEU A 160 -28.00 14.55 -13.64
C LEU A 160 -28.75 15.25 -12.51
N ARG A 161 -29.88 15.90 -12.85
CA ARG A 161 -30.79 16.59 -11.90
C ARG A 161 -32.24 16.37 -12.27
N PRO A 162 -33.16 16.23 -11.30
CA PRO A 162 -34.59 16.27 -11.55
C PRO A 162 -35.00 17.55 -12.32
N GLY A 163 -35.90 17.43 -13.25
CA GLY A 163 -36.34 18.52 -14.13
C GLY A 163 -35.42 18.79 -15.33
N MET A 164 -34.32 18.04 -15.48
CA MET A 164 -33.42 18.17 -16.63
C MET A 164 -34.03 17.49 -17.84
N ILE A 165 -34.10 18.23 -18.96
CA ILE A 165 -34.53 17.64 -20.26
C ILE A 165 -33.31 16.94 -20.86
N LYS A 166 -33.34 15.63 -20.92
CA LYS A 166 -32.29 14.79 -21.45
C LYS A 166 -32.82 13.43 -21.85
N ASP A 167 -32.62 13.07 -23.09
CA ASP A 167 -33.05 11.76 -23.62
C ASP A 167 -32.39 10.63 -22.83
N ARG A 168 -33.18 9.65 -22.42
CA ARG A 168 -32.71 8.44 -21.73
C ARG A 168 -31.60 7.74 -22.51
N ASP A 169 -31.81 7.55 -23.82
CA ASP A 169 -30.85 6.82 -24.66
C ASP A 169 -29.53 7.58 -24.85
N GLU A 170 -29.56 8.92 -24.75
CA GLU A 170 -28.33 9.73 -24.68
C GLU A 170 -27.56 9.46 -23.38
N VAL A 171 -28.28 9.36 -22.26
CA VAL A 171 -27.64 9.00 -20.95
C VAL A 171 -27.05 7.61 -21.02
N LEU A 172 -27.73 6.63 -21.61
CA LEU A 172 -27.23 5.26 -21.77
C LEU A 172 -25.95 5.22 -22.63
N LYS A 173 -25.89 5.97 -23.72
CA LYS A 173 -24.69 6.10 -24.55
C LYS A 173 -23.53 6.68 -23.77
N LYS A 174 -23.77 7.74 -23.00
CA LYS A 174 -22.74 8.34 -22.15
C LYS A 174 -22.24 7.40 -21.06
N LEU A 175 -23.10 6.57 -20.46
CA LEU A 175 -22.68 5.56 -19.49
C LEU A 175 -21.71 4.55 -20.11
N VAL A 176 -21.97 4.10 -21.35
CA VAL A 176 -21.06 3.22 -22.08
C VAL A 176 -19.74 3.95 -22.41
N GLU A 177 -19.79 5.22 -22.81
CA GLU A 177 -18.60 6.03 -23.09
C GLU A 177 -17.68 6.16 -21.86
N ILE A 178 -18.25 6.23 -20.64
CA ILE A 178 -17.50 6.29 -19.39
C ILE A 178 -17.23 4.90 -18.80
N GLN A 179 -17.29 3.85 -19.63
CA GLN A 179 -16.92 2.47 -19.33
C GLN A 179 -17.81 1.76 -18.30
N TYR A 180 -19.11 2.10 -18.25
CA TYR A 180 -20.10 1.29 -17.56
C TYR A 180 -20.67 0.24 -18.50
N ASP A 181 -20.77 -0.99 -18.03
CA ASP A 181 -21.38 -2.08 -18.77
C ASP A 181 -22.88 -2.16 -18.49
N ARG A 182 -23.70 -2.40 -19.55
CA ARG A 182 -25.10 -2.72 -19.36
C ARG A 182 -25.23 -4.18 -18.92
N ASN A 183 -25.76 -4.39 -17.74
CA ASN A 183 -26.06 -5.73 -17.24
C ASN A 183 -27.37 -5.74 -16.45
N ASP A 184 -28.41 -6.24 -17.09
CA ASP A 184 -29.76 -6.27 -16.51
C ASP A 184 -29.92 -7.46 -15.51
N MET A 185 -29.00 -8.43 -15.49
CA MET A 185 -29.09 -9.64 -14.66
C MET A 185 -28.14 -9.59 -13.45
N ASP A 186 -26.87 -9.26 -13.67
CA ASP A 186 -25.86 -9.18 -12.64
C ASP A 186 -25.52 -7.70 -12.37
N PHE A 187 -26.22 -7.12 -11.38
CA PHE A 187 -26.07 -5.72 -11.03
C PHE A 187 -24.93 -5.53 -10.03
N LYS A 188 -23.77 -5.30 -10.59
CA LYS A 188 -22.53 -5.10 -9.84
C LYS A 188 -21.91 -3.71 -10.08
N ARG A 189 -20.91 -3.38 -9.34
CA ARG A 189 -20.15 -2.14 -9.42
C ARG A 189 -19.65 -1.88 -10.86
N GLY A 190 -19.80 -0.66 -11.36
CA GLY A 190 -19.46 -0.31 -12.75
C GLY A 190 -20.46 -0.78 -13.80
N THR A 191 -21.68 -1.19 -13.40
CA THR A 191 -22.73 -1.56 -14.32
C THR A 191 -23.97 -0.68 -14.20
N PHE A 192 -24.79 -0.67 -15.24
CA PHE A 192 -26.13 -0.10 -15.20
C PHE A 192 -27.14 -1.08 -15.76
N ARG A 193 -28.40 -0.94 -15.34
CA ARG A 193 -29.54 -1.72 -15.87
C ARG A 193 -30.68 -0.81 -16.21
N VAL A 194 -31.50 -1.25 -17.15
CA VAL A 194 -32.62 -0.47 -17.70
C VAL A 194 -33.91 -1.26 -17.60
N ARG A 195 -34.95 -0.67 -17.01
CA ARG A 195 -36.30 -1.26 -16.93
C ARG A 195 -37.33 -0.20 -17.31
N GLY A 196 -37.76 -0.20 -18.58
CA GLY A 196 -38.65 0.83 -19.10
C GLY A 196 -38.00 2.21 -19.04
N ASP A 197 -38.64 3.14 -18.35
CA ASP A 197 -38.18 4.51 -18.18
C ASP A 197 -37.29 4.70 -16.95
N VAL A 198 -36.82 3.62 -16.34
CA VAL A 198 -35.96 3.62 -15.16
C VAL A 198 -34.59 3.12 -15.52
N VAL A 199 -33.56 3.91 -15.18
CA VAL A 199 -32.14 3.54 -15.28
C VAL A 199 -31.54 3.46 -13.88
N GLU A 200 -31.00 2.32 -13.54
CA GLU A 200 -30.29 2.12 -12.28
C GLU A 200 -28.79 2.00 -12.57
N ILE A 201 -27.98 2.78 -11.87
CA ILE A 201 -26.56 2.90 -12.08
C ILE A 201 -25.83 2.55 -10.78
N PHE A 202 -24.96 1.54 -10.84
CA PHE A 202 -24.13 1.17 -9.70
C PHE A 202 -22.71 1.75 -9.88
N PRO A 203 -22.38 2.85 -9.16
CA PRO A 203 -21.12 3.55 -9.35
C PRO A 203 -19.89 2.68 -9.09
N ALA A 204 -18.81 2.93 -9.82
CA ALA A 204 -17.54 2.25 -9.64
C ALA A 204 -16.92 2.47 -8.25
N TYR A 205 -17.24 3.57 -7.59
CA TYR A 205 -16.74 4.01 -6.29
C TYR A 205 -17.67 3.66 -5.12
N SER A 206 -18.84 3.05 -5.36
CA SER A 206 -19.82 2.75 -4.31
C SER A 206 -19.77 1.28 -3.88
N GLU A 207 -20.09 1.00 -2.62
CA GLU A 207 -20.14 -0.36 -2.08
C GLU A 207 -21.53 -0.98 -2.12
N LYS A 208 -22.56 -0.19 -1.77
CA LYS A 208 -23.93 -0.69 -1.56
C LYS A 208 -25.01 0.22 -2.13
N ILE A 209 -24.63 1.42 -2.53
CA ILE A 209 -25.58 2.44 -2.98
C ILE A 209 -25.50 2.53 -4.50
N ALA A 210 -26.66 2.39 -5.14
CA ALA A 210 -26.84 2.70 -6.56
C ALA A 210 -27.81 3.88 -6.72
N TYR A 211 -27.76 4.50 -7.87
CA TYR A 211 -28.64 5.59 -8.23
C TYR A 211 -29.73 5.09 -9.18
N ARG A 212 -30.99 5.39 -8.85
CA ARG A 212 -32.12 5.14 -9.70
C ARG A 212 -32.58 6.47 -10.30
N VAL A 213 -32.56 6.57 -11.63
CA VAL A 213 -32.99 7.73 -12.41
C VAL A 213 -34.27 7.35 -13.12
N GLU A 214 -35.34 8.05 -12.80
CA GLU A 214 -36.68 7.83 -13.39
C GLU A 214 -36.95 8.93 -14.43
N PHE A 215 -37.32 8.51 -15.64
CA PHE A 215 -37.61 9.42 -16.75
C PHE A 215 -39.13 9.49 -17.00
N PHE A 216 -39.61 10.67 -17.37
CA PHE A 216 -40.93 10.87 -17.89
C PHE A 216 -40.83 11.54 -19.29
N GLY A 217 -40.88 10.71 -20.35
CA GLY A 217 -40.46 11.16 -21.68
C GLY A 217 -38.96 11.51 -21.71
N ASP A 218 -38.66 12.72 -22.14
CA ASP A 218 -37.29 13.24 -22.22
C ASP A 218 -36.88 14.04 -20.97
N GLU A 219 -37.67 14.02 -19.90
CA GLU A 219 -37.37 14.72 -18.64
C GLU A 219 -37.03 13.74 -17.54
N ILE A 220 -36.01 14.08 -16.74
CA ILE A 220 -35.67 13.35 -15.51
C ILE A 220 -36.69 13.77 -14.43
N ASP A 221 -37.58 12.86 -14.06
CA ASP A 221 -38.62 13.11 -13.07
C ASP A 221 -38.05 13.04 -11.64
N ARG A 222 -37.30 11.99 -11.34
CA ARG A 222 -36.76 11.75 -9.99
C ARG A 222 -35.44 11.01 -10.00
N ILE A 223 -34.58 11.31 -9.00
CA ILE A 223 -33.36 10.59 -8.74
C ILE A 223 -33.37 10.13 -7.27
N THR A 224 -33.09 8.86 -7.05
CA THR A 224 -33.02 8.26 -5.69
C THR A 224 -31.78 7.41 -5.50
N GLU A 225 -31.30 7.42 -4.27
CA GLU A 225 -30.32 6.43 -3.79
C GLU A 225 -31.07 5.17 -3.37
N ILE A 226 -30.59 4.03 -3.84
CA ILE A 226 -31.16 2.72 -3.52
C ILE A 226 -30.08 1.80 -2.94
N ASP A 227 -30.47 0.93 -2.03
CA ASP A 227 -29.64 -0.20 -1.61
C ASP A 227 -29.59 -1.25 -2.73
N THR A 228 -28.40 -1.66 -3.13
CA THR A 228 -28.21 -2.56 -4.29
C THR A 228 -28.75 -3.97 -4.06
N LEU A 229 -28.80 -4.44 -2.80
CA LEU A 229 -29.24 -5.77 -2.43
C LEU A 229 -30.78 -5.83 -2.31
N THR A 230 -31.36 -4.87 -1.56
CA THR A 230 -32.81 -4.86 -1.26
C THR A 230 -33.62 -4.10 -2.29
N GLY A 231 -33.03 -3.16 -3.02
CA GLY A 231 -33.70 -2.24 -3.91
C GLY A 231 -34.50 -1.14 -3.19
N GLU A 232 -34.36 -1.04 -1.85
CA GLU A 232 -35.04 -0.02 -1.07
C GLU A 232 -34.52 1.38 -1.39
N VAL A 233 -35.43 2.35 -1.45
CA VAL A 233 -35.06 3.76 -1.60
C VAL A 233 -34.55 4.28 -0.26
N LEU A 234 -33.28 4.71 -0.24
CA LEU A 234 -32.64 5.28 0.93
C LEU A 234 -32.89 6.78 1.04
N ASN A 235 -32.69 7.50 -0.05
CA ASN A 235 -32.84 8.95 -0.12
C ASN A 235 -33.39 9.37 -1.49
N VAL A 236 -34.04 10.54 -1.51
CA VAL A 236 -34.35 11.28 -2.75
C VAL A 236 -33.32 12.39 -2.86
N ILE A 237 -32.63 12.48 -4.00
CA ILE A 237 -31.54 13.42 -4.19
C ILE A 237 -31.85 14.41 -5.34
N GLY A 238 -31.37 15.62 -5.16
CA GLY A 238 -31.57 16.71 -6.14
C GLY A 238 -30.47 16.80 -7.20
N HIS A 239 -29.40 16.03 -7.08
CA HIS A 239 -28.29 15.99 -8.03
C HIS A 239 -27.44 14.75 -7.82
N VAL A 240 -26.96 14.20 -8.92
CA VAL A 240 -25.95 13.13 -8.90
C VAL A 240 -24.89 13.40 -9.96
N ALA A 241 -23.63 13.14 -9.60
CA ALA A 241 -22.48 13.09 -10.49
C ALA A 241 -22.03 11.63 -10.64
N ILE A 242 -22.05 11.09 -11.85
CA ILE A 242 -21.57 9.75 -12.15
C ILE A 242 -20.18 9.86 -12.73
N PHE A 243 -19.17 9.38 -11.99
CA PHE A 243 -17.77 9.36 -12.41
C PHE A 243 -17.48 8.13 -13.27
N PRO A 244 -16.47 8.21 -14.16
CA PRO A 244 -16.07 7.08 -15.00
C PRO A 244 -15.73 5.82 -14.21
N ALA A 245 -16.02 4.66 -14.79
CA ALA A 245 -15.66 3.36 -14.22
C ALA A 245 -14.20 2.94 -14.50
N SER A 246 -13.44 3.76 -15.21
CA SER A 246 -12.00 3.59 -15.48
C SER A 246 -11.28 4.92 -15.37
N HIS A 247 -10.02 4.90 -14.91
CA HIS A 247 -9.17 6.10 -14.93
C HIS A 247 -8.63 6.44 -16.33
N TYR A 248 -8.62 5.47 -17.26
CA TYR A 248 -8.17 5.64 -18.64
C TYR A 248 -9.34 5.87 -19.59
N VAL A 249 -10.20 6.81 -19.24
CA VAL A 249 -11.33 7.22 -20.08
C VAL A 249 -10.93 8.39 -20.93
N VAL A 250 -11.25 8.32 -22.22
CA VAL A 250 -11.01 9.39 -23.18
C VAL A 250 -12.24 9.58 -24.05
N SER A 251 -12.45 10.80 -24.52
CA SER A 251 -13.53 11.09 -25.48
C SER A 251 -13.31 10.32 -26.78
N LYS A 252 -14.39 10.11 -27.53
CA LYS A 252 -14.32 9.42 -28.83
C LYS A 252 -13.35 10.12 -29.80
N GLU A 253 -13.34 11.43 -29.80
CA GLU A 253 -12.44 12.25 -30.64
C GLU A 253 -10.98 12.04 -30.25
N ASN A 254 -10.66 12.01 -28.95
CA ASN A 254 -9.32 11.75 -28.44
C ASN A 254 -8.90 10.30 -28.70
N MET A 255 -9.82 9.34 -28.68
CA MET A 255 -9.53 7.95 -29.02
C MET A 255 -9.18 7.81 -30.51
N GLU A 256 -9.94 8.42 -31.41
CA GLU A 256 -9.64 8.41 -32.86
C GLU A 256 -8.28 9.05 -33.16
N ARG A 257 -7.97 10.18 -32.52
CA ARG A 257 -6.64 10.81 -32.62
C ARG A 257 -5.54 9.88 -32.14
N ALA A 258 -5.71 9.30 -30.95
CA ALA A 258 -4.73 8.39 -30.35
C ALA A 258 -4.47 7.16 -31.24
N ILE A 259 -5.52 6.57 -31.80
CA ILE A 259 -5.40 5.44 -32.73
C ILE A 259 -4.56 5.84 -33.96
N GLY A 260 -4.81 7.01 -34.55
CA GLY A 260 -4.01 7.51 -35.67
C GLY A 260 -2.54 7.67 -35.33
N GLU A 261 -2.22 8.23 -34.14
CA GLU A 261 -0.85 8.36 -33.65
C GLU A 261 -0.19 7.00 -33.37
N ILE A 262 -0.95 6.02 -32.85
CA ILE A 262 -0.45 4.65 -32.62
C ILE A 262 -0.15 3.95 -33.96
N GLU A 263 -1.00 4.10 -34.97
CA GLU A 263 -0.79 3.55 -36.31
C GLU A 263 0.49 4.12 -36.94
N GLU A 264 0.69 5.43 -36.81
CA GLU A 264 1.89 6.09 -37.32
C GLU A 264 3.17 5.60 -36.62
N GLU A 265 3.15 5.50 -35.28
CA GLU A 265 4.26 4.96 -34.50
C GLU A 265 4.54 3.49 -34.84
N LEU A 266 3.50 2.68 -35.04
CA LEU A 266 3.62 1.28 -35.46
C LEU A 266 4.34 1.16 -36.80
N GLU A 267 3.95 1.97 -37.79
CA GLU A 267 4.61 1.96 -39.11
C GLU A 267 6.10 2.36 -39.02
N GLN A 268 6.41 3.35 -38.17
CA GLN A 268 7.79 3.76 -37.93
C GLN A 268 8.60 2.64 -37.32
N GLN A 269 8.04 1.95 -36.29
CA GLN A 269 8.71 0.88 -35.59
C GLN A 269 8.89 -0.38 -36.45
N ILE A 270 7.94 -0.71 -37.33
CA ILE A 270 8.07 -1.80 -38.30
C ILE A 270 9.18 -1.50 -39.30
N ARG A 271 9.26 -0.26 -39.81
CA ARG A 271 10.33 0.16 -40.72
C ARG A 271 11.70 0.07 -40.04
N TYR A 272 11.79 0.49 -38.79
CA TYR A 272 13.02 0.39 -38.00
C TYR A 272 13.46 -1.08 -37.85
N PHE A 273 12.58 -1.98 -37.39
CA PHE A 273 12.94 -3.39 -37.24
C PHE A 273 13.32 -4.08 -38.55
N LYS A 274 12.63 -3.78 -39.64
CA LYS A 274 12.99 -4.30 -40.98
C LYS A 274 14.34 -3.76 -41.44
N GLY A 275 14.68 -2.52 -41.14
CA GLY A 275 15.98 -1.92 -41.44
C GLY A 275 17.13 -2.55 -40.67
N GLU A 276 16.87 -3.04 -39.47
CA GLU A 276 17.82 -3.75 -38.62
C GLU A 276 17.83 -5.28 -38.83
N ASP A 277 17.11 -5.79 -39.84
CA ASP A 277 16.92 -7.22 -40.13
C ASP A 277 16.26 -8.02 -39.03
N LYS A 278 15.46 -7.35 -38.17
CA LYS A 278 14.69 -7.91 -37.07
C LYS A 278 13.25 -8.22 -37.50
N LEU A 279 13.10 -9.24 -38.34
CA LEU A 279 11.81 -9.57 -38.97
C LEU A 279 10.81 -10.14 -38.00
N LEU A 280 11.26 -10.89 -36.97
CA LEU A 280 10.40 -11.47 -35.93
C LEU A 280 9.81 -10.39 -35.04
N GLU A 281 10.63 -9.43 -34.64
CA GLU A 281 10.20 -8.28 -33.84
C GLU A 281 9.20 -7.41 -34.62
N ALA A 282 9.43 -7.20 -35.89
CA ALA A 282 8.51 -6.48 -36.79
C ALA A 282 7.13 -7.18 -36.86
N GLN A 283 7.11 -8.51 -36.94
CA GLN A 283 5.88 -9.27 -37.00
C GLN A 283 5.15 -9.21 -35.62
N ARG A 284 5.85 -9.45 -34.53
CA ARG A 284 5.29 -9.41 -33.16
C ARG A 284 4.59 -8.09 -32.89
N ILE A 285 5.28 -6.97 -33.12
CA ILE A 285 4.71 -5.64 -32.81
C ILE A 285 3.53 -5.34 -33.74
N SER A 286 3.58 -5.76 -35.02
CA SER A 286 2.49 -5.56 -35.95
C SER A 286 1.23 -6.31 -35.53
N GLU A 287 1.35 -7.61 -35.23
CA GLU A 287 0.19 -8.44 -34.84
C GLU A 287 -0.45 -7.91 -33.55
N ARG A 288 0.38 -7.66 -32.52
CA ARG A 288 -0.11 -7.21 -31.21
C ARG A 288 -0.79 -5.84 -31.31
N THR A 289 -0.14 -4.86 -31.94
CA THR A 289 -0.65 -3.50 -31.97
C THR A 289 -1.90 -3.40 -32.83
N ASN A 290 -1.99 -4.11 -33.98
CA ASN A 290 -3.20 -4.11 -34.80
C ASN A 290 -4.40 -4.73 -34.05
N PHE A 291 -4.17 -5.81 -33.29
CA PHE A 291 -5.20 -6.39 -32.45
C PHE A 291 -5.68 -5.40 -31.38
N ASP A 292 -4.76 -4.73 -30.69
CA ASP A 292 -5.09 -3.73 -29.66
C ASP A 292 -5.87 -2.54 -30.27
N ILE A 293 -5.51 -2.09 -31.46
CA ILE A 293 -6.22 -1.04 -32.22
C ILE A 293 -7.66 -1.46 -32.56
N GLU A 294 -7.86 -2.69 -33.04
CA GLU A 294 -9.17 -3.22 -33.37
C GLU A 294 -10.07 -3.24 -32.13
N MET A 295 -9.54 -3.70 -30.99
CA MET A 295 -10.25 -3.70 -29.70
C MET A 295 -10.61 -2.28 -29.26
N MET A 296 -9.69 -1.33 -29.38
CA MET A 296 -9.97 0.08 -29.03
C MET A 296 -11.05 0.70 -29.90
N ARG A 297 -11.11 0.37 -31.21
CA ARG A 297 -12.16 0.85 -32.12
C ARG A 297 -13.54 0.28 -31.80
N GLU A 298 -13.60 -1.01 -31.48
CA GLU A 298 -14.88 -1.71 -31.24
C GLU A 298 -15.44 -1.46 -29.83
N THR A 299 -14.59 -1.45 -28.82
CA THR A 299 -15.03 -1.42 -27.41
C THR A 299 -14.58 -0.18 -26.63
N GLY A 300 -13.72 0.66 -27.22
CA GLY A 300 -13.09 1.78 -26.52
C GLY A 300 -11.99 1.36 -25.51
N PHE A 301 -11.61 0.08 -25.50
CA PHE A 301 -10.66 -0.48 -24.54
C PHE A 301 -9.85 -1.64 -25.14
N CYS A 302 -8.63 -1.87 -24.64
CA CYS A 302 -7.87 -3.08 -24.91
C CYS A 302 -7.09 -3.54 -23.68
N SER A 303 -6.73 -4.81 -23.63
CA SER A 303 -5.88 -5.33 -22.54
C SER A 303 -4.49 -4.70 -22.59
N GLY A 304 -4.09 -4.02 -21.51
CA GLY A 304 -2.84 -3.26 -21.45
C GLY A 304 -2.93 -1.87 -22.09
N ILE A 305 -4.12 -1.27 -22.11
CA ILE A 305 -4.37 0.08 -22.65
C ILE A 305 -3.44 1.13 -22.05
N GLU A 306 -2.97 0.92 -20.84
CA GLU A 306 -1.99 1.79 -20.17
C GLU A 306 -0.68 1.94 -20.95
N ASN A 307 -0.30 0.97 -21.79
CA ASN A 307 0.89 1.08 -22.63
C ASN A 307 0.76 2.11 -23.76
N TYR A 308 -0.45 2.57 -24.03
CA TYR A 308 -0.77 3.62 -25.00
C TYR A 308 -1.13 4.94 -24.33
N SER A 309 -0.91 5.07 -23.00
CA SER A 309 -1.31 6.23 -22.21
C SER A 309 -0.83 7.55 -22.77
N ARG A 310 0.41 7.61 -23.32
CA ARG A 310 0.96 8.81 -23.96
C ARG A 310 0.05 9.33 -25.08
N HIS A 311 -0.39 8.45 -25.97
CA HIS A 311 -1.27 8.81 -27.08
C HIS A 311 -2.66 9.16 -26.60
N LEU A 312 -3.20 8.40 -25.64
CA LEU A 312 -4.53 8.64 -25.09
C LEU A 312 -4.64 10.00 -24.40
N THR A 313 -3.60 10.40 -23.66
CA THR A 313 -3.55 11.70 -22.96
C THR A 313 -3.04 12.85 -23.83
N GLY A 314 -2.52 12.57 -25.04
CA GLY A 314 -1.97 13.57 -25.94
C GLY A 314 -0.62 14.15 -25.48
N GLN A 315 0.09 13.46 -24.60
CA GLN A 315 1.40 13.86 -24.10
C GLN A 315 2.50 13.63 -25.13
N LYS A 316 3.55 14.44 -25.09
CA LYS A 316 4.74 14.26 -25.91
C LYS A 316 5.63 13.17 -25.33
N ALA A 317 6.49 12.60 -26.18
CA ALA A 317 7.46 11.61 -25.76
C ALA A 317 8.36 12.16 -24.63
N GLY A 318 8.49 11.40 -23.54
CA GLY A 318 9.33 11.77 -22.39
C GLY A 318 8.69 12.73 -21.39
N GLU A 319 7.51 13.27 -21.66
CA GLU A 319 6.78 14.06 -20.66
C GLU A 319 6.37 13.19 -19.47
N PRO A 320 6.32 13.77 -18.22
CA PRO A 320 5.89 13.02 -17.06
C PRO A 320 4.43 12.57 -17.20
N PRO A 321 4.10 11.34 -16.80
CA PRO A 321 2.71 10.88 -16.84
C PRO A 321 1.85 11.62 -15.82
N CYS A 322 0.56 11.71 -16.09
CA CYS A 322 -0.43 12.10 -15.08
C CYS A 322 -0.49 11.03 -14.00
N THR A 323 -0.47 11.45 -12.74
CA THR A 323 -0.49 10.57 -11.56
C THR A 323 -1.60 11.00 -10.60
N LEU A 324 -1.75 10.30 -9.47
CA LEU A 324 -2.69 10.73 -8.43
C LEU A 324 -2.43 12.17 -7.97
N ILE A 325 -1.17 12.60 -7.95
CA ILE A 325 -0.78 13.96 -7.53
C ILE A 325 -1.45 15.02 -8.41
N ASP A 326 -1.64 14.75 -9.69
CA ASP A 326 -2.26 15.68 -10.64
C ASP A 326 -3.78 15.82 -10.46
N TYR A 327 -4.41 14.97 -9.66
CA TYR A 327 -5.82 15.09 -9.27
C TYR A 327 -6.05 16.04 -8.10
N PHE A 328 -4.99 16.34 -7.32
CA PHE A 328 -5.06 17.32 -6.25
C PHE A 328 -5.17 18.75 -6.79
N PRO A 329 -5.75 19.70 -6.03
CA PRO A 329 -5.67 21.11 -6.35
C PRO A 329 -4.23 21.62 -6.19
N ASP A 330 -3.92 22.81 -6.72
CA ASP A 330 -2.58 23.39 -6.65
C ASP A 330 -2.09 23.59 -5.20
N ASP A 331 -2.99 23.98 -4.29
CA ASP A 331 -2.68 24.15 -2.87
C ASP A 331 -3.07 22.91 -2.06
N PHE A 332 -2.14 21.99 -1.89
CA PHE A 332 -2.30 20.76 -1.10
C PHE A 332 -1.03 20.44 -0.31
N LEU A 333 -1.14 19.53 0.63
CA LEU A 333 -0.05 19.11 1.49
C LEU A 333 0.34 17.64 1.22
N ILE A 334 1.62 17.36 1.11
CA ILE A 334 2.15 16.00 1.10
C ILE A 334 2.74 15.70 2.47
N MET A 335 2.41 14.54 3.03
CA MET A 335 3.05 13.99 4.22
C MET A 335 3.67 12.64 3.86
N ILE A 336 4.98 12.48 4.09
CA ILE A 336 5.71 11.26 3.76
C ILE A 336 6.08 10.56 5.06
N ASP A 337 5.35 9.47 5.37
CA ASP A 337 5.63 8.69 6.57
C ASP A 337 6.79 7.72 6.35
N GLU A 338 7.57 7.49 7.42
CA GLU A 338 8.86 6.77 7.37
C GLU A 338 9.71 7.23 6.17
N SER A 339 9.85 8.55 6.03
CA SER A 339 10.43 9.24 4.86
C SER A 339 11.82 8.73 4.48
N HIS A 340 12.66 8.38 5.48
CA HIS A 340 13.98 7.79 5.27
C HIS A 340 13.98 6.48 4.45
N LYS A 341 12.81 5.82 4.32
CA LYS A 341 12.60 4.63 3.46
C LYS A 341 11.78 4.97 2.23
N THR A 342 10.75 5.78 2.39
CA THR A 342 9.80 6.12 1.33
C THR A 342 10.48 6.91 0.21
N ILE A 343 11.33 7.88 0.54
CA ILE A 343 12.03 8.71 -0.44
C ILE A 343 12.99 7.91 -1.32
N PRO A 344 13.91 7.07 -0.77
CA PRO A 344 14.75 6.21 -1.60
C PRO A 344 13.95 5.24 -2.49
N GLN A 345 12.81 4.75 -2.01
CA GLN A 345 11.93 3.87 -2.79
C GLN A 345 11.31 4.61 -3.99
N ILE A 346 10.85 5.86 -3.81
CA ILE A 346 10.36 6.70 -4.90
C ILE A 346 11.45 6.87 -5.96
N GLY A 347 12.69 7.15 -5.56
CA GLY A 347 13.82 7.31 -6.47
C GLY A 347 14.18 6.05 -7.25
N ALA A 348 14.04 4.87 -6.64
CA ALA A 348 14.43 3.61 -7.26
C ALA A 348 13.42 3.07 -8.30
N MET A 349 12.14 3.42 -8.19
CA MET A 349 11.07 2.82 -9.01
C MET A 349 11.21 3.10 -10.51
N TYR A 350 11.60 4.31 -10.89
CA TYR A 350 11.74 4.74 -12.27
C TYR A 350 12.71 3.86 -13.08
N HIS A 351 13.91 3.62 -12.54
CA HIS A 351 14.96 2.90 -13.25
C HIS A 351 14.61 1.43 -13.51
N GLY A 352 13.97 0.78 -12.55
CA GLY A 352 13.53 -0.62 -12.70
C GLY A 352 12.48 -0.78 -13.80
N ASP A 353 11.48 0.12 -13.84
CA ASP A 353 10.43 0.09 -14.86
C ASP A 353 10.98 0.37 -16.26
N GLN A 354 11.85 1.38 -16.41
CA GLN A 354 12.47 1.74 -17.69
C GLN A 354 13.32 0.61 -18.26
N SER A 355 14.14 -0.06 -17.45
CA SER A 355 14.96 -1.19 -17.89
C SER A 355 14.11 -2.32 -18.47
N ARG A 356 13.05 -2.71 -17.75
CA ARG A 356 12.11 -3.75 -18.16
C ARG A 356 11.40 -3.40 -19.48
N LYS A 357 10.87 -2.19 -19.59
CA LYS A 357 10.13 -1.73 -20.78
C LYS A 357 11.03 -1.55 -21.99
N THR A 358 12.26 -1.11 -21.79
CA THR A 358 13.24 -1.02 -22.88
C THR A 358 13.45 -2.39 -23.53
N THR A 359 13.60 -3.45 -22.74
CA THR A 359 13.72 -4.82 -23.25
C THR A 359 12.47 -5.23 -24.04
N LEU A 360 11.26 -4.94 -23.56
CA LEU A 360 10.01 -5.25 -24.29
C LEU A 360 9.91 -4.52 -25.63
N VAL A 361 10.37 -3.27 -25.69
CA VAL A 361 10.39 -2.47 -26.93
C VAL A 361 11.44 -3.00 -27.90
N ASP A 362 12.66 -3.28 -27.45
CA ASP A 362 13.78 -3.71 -28.29
C ASP A 362 13.54 -5.08 -28.95
N TYR A 363 12.68 -5.91 -28.34
CA TYR A 363 12.29 -7.23 -28.85
C TYR A 363 10.88 -7.30 -29.47
N GLY A 364 10.27 -6.15 -29.74
CA GLY A 364 9.01 -6.06 -30.50
C GLY A 364 7.76 -6.49 -29.77
N PHE A 365 7.74 -6.48 -28.43
CA PHE A 365 6.53 -6.77 -27.63
C PHE A 365 5.69 -5.53 -27.36
N ARG A 366 6.32 -4.34 -27.31
CA ARG A 366 5.63 -3.06 -27.10
C ARG A 366 6.20 -1.96 -27.99
N LEU A 367 5.37 -0.96 -28.28
CA LEU A 367 5.80 0.26 -28.97
C LEU A 367 6.69 1.12 -28.05
N PRO A 368 7.56 1.98 -28.62
CA PRO A 368 8.39 2.91 -27.85
C PRO A 368 7.59 3.76 -26.84
N SER A 369 6.36 4.16 -27.17
CA SER A 369 5.45 4.92 -26.31
C SER A 369 5.10 4.22 -24.99
N ALA A 370 5.20 2.89 -24.92
CA ALA A 370 4.99 2.15 -23.69
C ALA A 370 5.96 2.54 -22.56
N LYS A 371 7.14 3.09 -22.90
CA LYS A 371 8.12 3.60 -21.92
C LYS A 371 7.62 4.85 -21.18
N ASP A 372 6.66 5.58 -21.73
CA ASP A 372 6.09 6.77 -21.12
C ASP A 372 4.98 6.45 -20.11
N ASN A 373 4.42 5.23 -20.12
CA ASN A 373 3.62 4.69 -19.02
C ASN A 373 4.55 4.20 -17.89
N ARG A 374 4.97 5.07 -17.02
CA ARG A 374 6.02 4.87 -16.04
C ARG A 374 5.72 5.58 -14.73
N PRO A 375 6.40 5.24 -13.63
CA PRO A 375 6.38 6.12 -12.48
C PRO A 375 7.09 7.44 -12.78
N LEU A 376 6.81 8.47 -12.00
CA LEU A 376 7.58 9.69 -12.03
C LEU A 376 9.07 9.40 -11.75
N SER A 377 9.97 10.07 -12.43
CA SER A 377 11.35 10.16 -11.97
C SER A 377 11.40 10.97 -10.67
N PHE A 378 12.48 10.84 -9.91
CA PHE A 378 12.58 11.55 -8.64
C PHE A 378 12.50 13.07 -8.81
N GLY A 379 13.18 13.65 -9.80
CA GLY A 379 13.12 15.09 -10.08
C GLY A 379 11.73 15.57 -10.54
N GLU A 380 10.99 14.73 -11.27
CA GLU A 380 9.60 15.03 -11.63
C GLU A 380 8.68 15.01 -10.40
N PHE A 381 8.89 14.06 -9.49
CA PHE A 381 8.19 14.02 -8.23
C PHE A 381 8.47 15.27 -7.39
N GLU A 382 9.74 15.65 -7.24
CA GLU A 382 10.13 16.88 -6.53
C GLU A 382 9.47 18.13 -7.13
N SER A 383 9.40 18.22 -8.46
CA SER A 383 8.79 19.38 -9.15
C SER A 383 7.28 19.53 -8.91
N LYS A 384 6.61 18.46 -8.47
CA LYS A 384 5.18 18.45 -8.16
C LYS A 384 4.87 18.74 -6.68
N ILE A 385 5.91 18.86 -5.84
CA ILE A 385 5.75 19.17 -4.41
C ILE A 385 5.66 20.66 -4.21
N ASP A 386 4.53 21.13 -3.67
CA ASP A 386 4.39 22.50 -3.16
C ASP A 386 4.83 22.58 -1.69
N GLN A 387 4.19 21.80 -0.81
CA GLN A 387 4.57 21.68 0.59
C GLN A 387 4.64 20.22 1.03
N VAL A 388 5.71 19.84 1.75
CA VAL A 388 5.91 18.49 2.23
C VAL A 388 6.34 18.44 3.70
N LEU A 389 5.71 17.52 4.43
CA LEU A 389 6.13 17.11 5.77
C LEU A 389 6.78 15.73 5.70
N PHE A 390 8.08 15.67 5.99
CA PHE A 390 8.78 14.41 6.22
C PHE A 390 8.53 13.95 7.65
N VAL A 391 8.11 12.71 7.83
CA VAL A 391 7.83 12.13 9.14
C VAL A 391 8.71 10.91 9.33
N SER A 392 9.59 10.94 10.32
CA SER A 392 10.50 9.83 10.60
C SER A 392 11.02 9.87 12.04
N ALA A 393 11.36 8.70 12.59
CA ALA A 393 12.14 8.61 13.83
C ALA A 393 13.65 8.77 13.57
N THR A 394 14.07 8.58 12.32
CA THR A 394 15.45 8.61 11.85
C THR A 394 15.51 9.25 10.47
N PRO A 395 15.31 10.58 10.35
CA PRO A 395 15.44 11.29 9.07
C PRO A 395 16.79 10.98 8.40
N GLY A 396 16.81 10.95 7.08
CA GLY A 396 18.03 10.68 6.29
C GLY A 396 18.64 11.96 5.71
N GLU A 397 19.72 11.80 4.96
CA GLU A 397 20.47 12.91 4.33
C GLU A 397 19.59 13.79 3.41
N TYR A 398 18.59 13.18 2.75
CA TYR A 398 17.70 13.94 1.89
C TYR A 398 16.85 14.93 2.68
N GLU A 399 16.21 14.46 3.75
CA GLU A 399 15.42 15.30 4.63
C GLU A 399 16.28 16.40 5.25
N GLU A 400 17.44 16.05 5.78
CA GLU A 400 18.38 16.99 6.43
C GLU A 400 18.87 18.08 5.49
N SER A 401 19.05 17.78 4.20
CA SER A 401 19.52 18.74 3.21
C SER A 401 18.43 19.65 2.67
N HIS A 402 17.14 19.28 2.82
CA HIS A 402 16.00 20.00 2.23
C HIS A 402 15.10 20.68 3.28
N GLU A 403 15.14 20.23 4.53
CA GLU A 403 14.27 20.80 5.57
C GLU A 403 14.60 22.26 5.91
N LEU A 404 13.58 23.08 5.99
CA LEU A 404 13.67 24.45 6.46
C LEU A 404 13.34 24.58 7.95
N LEU A 405 12.70 23.55 8.51
CA LEU A 405 12.36 23.43 9.91
C LEU A 405 12.32 21.96 10.31
N ARG A 406 12.88 21.64 11.47
CA ARG A 406 12.76 20.33 12.13
C ARG A 406 12.04 20.52 13.46
N ALA A 407 10.88 19.91 13.60
CA ALA A 407 10.19 19.78 14.88
C ALA A 407 10.52 18.41 15.50
N GLU A 408 10.93 18.39 16.76
CA GLU A 408 11.22 17.16 17.49
C GLU A 408 10.02 16.75 18.36
N GLN A 409 9.70 15.46 18.33
CA GLN A 409 8.67 14.86 19.15
C GLN A 409 9.22 13.59 19.82
N VAL A 410 9.88 13.78 20.95
CA VAL A 410 10.60 12.74 21.69
C VAL A 410 9.76 12.19 22.85
N ILE A 411 8.87 13.00 23.41
CA ILE A 411 8.05 12.63 24.56
C ILE A 411 6.95 11.66 24.15
N ARG A 412 6.91 10.50 24.85
CA ARG A 412 5.80 9.55 24.77
C ARG A 412 4.78 9.88 25.85
N PRO A 413 3.49 10.06 25.48
CA PRO A 413 2.44 10.32 26.48
C PRO A 413 2.32 9.23 27.55
N THR A 414 2.74 8.01 27.24
CA THR A 414 2.75 6.87 28.17
C THR A 414 3.86 6.92 29.22
N GLY A 415 4.79 7.86 29.09
CA GLY A 415 5.97 7.96 29.95
C GLY A 415 7.06 6.92 29.67
N LEU A 416 6.90 6.05 28.67
CA LEU A 416 7.86 5.00 28.35
C LEU A 416 9.20 5.56 27.92
N LEU A 417 10.26 5.07 28.55
CA LEU A 417 11.63 5.44 28.26
C LEU A 417 12.18 4.67 27.05
N ASP A 418 13.14 5.25 26.35
CA ASP A 418 13.98 4.46 25.46
C ASP A 418 14.78 3.44 26.29
N PRO A 419 15.03 2.22 25.73
CA PRO A 419 15.64 1.15 26.50
C PRO A 419 17.08 1.45 26.85
N GLU A 420 17.59 0.86 27.92
CA GLU A 420 19.03 0.84 28.21
C GLU A 420 19.74 -0.07 27.21
N VAL A 421 20.90 0.38 26.75
CA VAL A 421 21.74 -0.36 25.80
C VAL A 421 23.03 -0.77 26.51
N GLU A 422 23.26 -2.07 26.57
CA GLU A 422 24.50 -2.66 27.10
C GLU A 422 25.34 -3.24 25.97
N VAL A 423 26.64 -3.00 25.97
CA VAL A 423 27.55 -3.60 25.00
C VAL A 423 28.37 -4.68 25.69
N ARG A 424 28.36 -5.90 25.15
CA ARG A 424 29.05 -7.09 25.66
C ARG A 424 30.00 -7.67 24.59
N PRO A 425 31.06 -8.37 24.98
CA PRO A 425 32.03 -8.95 24.03
C PRO A 425 31.37 -10.05 23.16
N ILE A 426 31.92 -10.26 21.96
CA ILE A 426 31.49 -11.32 21.05
C ILE A 426 31.91 -12.71 21.57
N GLU A 427 33.06 -12.80 22.24
CA GLU A 427 33.49 -14.06 22.85
C GLU A 427 32.48 -14.55 23.90
N GLY A 428 31.93 -15.75 23.69
CA GLY A 428 30.87 -16.32 24.54
C GLY A 428 29.49 -15.72 24.34
N GLN A 429 29.25 -14.94 23.29
CA GLN A 429 27.96 -14.26 23.03
C GLN A 429 26.78 -15.22 23.03
N ILE A 430 26.92 -16.44 22.51
CA ILE A 430 25.80 -17.39 22.41
C ILE A 430 25.42 -17.93 23.79
N ASP A 431 26.40 -18.28 24.64
CA ASP A 431 26.12 -18.77 25.99
C ASP A 431 25.50 -17.66 26.87
N ASP A 432 26.03 -16.45 26.76
CA ASP A 432 25.50 -15.28 27.46
C ASP A 432 24.07 -14.98 26.99
N LEU A 433 23.82 -14.96 25.67
CA LEU A 433 22.50 -14.77 25.08
C LEU A 433 21.50 -15.81 25.59
N ILE A 434 21.87 -17.10 25.59
CA ILE A 434 21.00 -18.17 26.11
C ILE A 434 20.65 -17.95 27.59
N SER A 435 21.64 -17.49 28.39
CA SER A 435 21.40 -17.15 29.79
C SER A 435 20.37 -16.03 29.95
N GLU A 436 20.51 -14.95 29.15
CA GLU A 436 19.56 -13.82 29.17
C GLU A 436 18.18 -14.22 28.64
N VAL A 437 18.12 -14.99 27.56
CA VAL A 437 16.85 -15.55 27.03
C VAL A 437 16.12 -16.36 28.10
N ASN A 438 16.82 -17.24 28.82
CA ASN A 438 16.24 -18.03 29.88
C ASN A 438 15.70 -17.19 31.06
N LYS A 439 16.39 -16.09 31.40
CA LYS A 439 15.91 -15.14 32.42
C LYS A 439 14.60 -14.46 32.01
N GLU A 440 14.53 -14.02 30.76
CA GLU A 440 13.33 -13.32 30.23
C GLU A 440 12.15 -14.29 30.02
N THR A 441 12.40 -15.45 29.45
CA THR A 441 11.34 -16.45 29.23
C THR A 441 10.78 -17.02 30.52
N ALA A 442 11.59 -17.13 31.58
CA ALA A 442 11.13 -17.50 32.93
C ALA A 442 10.11 -16.49 33.50
N LYS A 443 10.21 -15.22 33.09
CA LYS A 443 9.22 -14.17 33.44
C LYS A 443 8.04 -14.11 32.46
N LYS A 444 7.99 -14.99 31.46
CA LYS A 444 7.04 -14.97 30.32
C LYS A 444 7.18 -13.75 29.41
N ASN A 445 8.33 -13.14 29.40
CA ASN A 445 8.67 -12.04 28.51
C ASN A 445 9.06 -12.56 27.13
N LYS A 446 9.07 -11.67 26.12
CA LYS A 446 9.41 -11.99 24.74
C LYS A 446 10.77 -11.40 24.37
N VAL A 447 11.51 -12.15 23.56
CA VAL A 447 12.89 -11.78 23.15
C VAL A 447 12.98 -11.69 21.63
N LEU A 448 13.65 -10.66 21.13
CA LEU A 448 13.95 -10.43 19.74
C LEU A 448 15.46 -10.54 19.53
N ILE A 449 15.92 -11.33 18.57
CA ILE A 449 17.34 -11.52 18.27
C ILE A 449 17.60 -11.19 16.81
N THR A 450 18.57 -10.31 16.53
CA THR A 450 19.00 -9.97 15.18
C THR A 450 20.36 -10.54 14.84
N THR A 451 20.45 -11.22 13.68
CA THR A 451 21.67 -11.80 13.14
C THR A 451 22.05 -11.11 11.82
N LEU A 452 23.25 -11.38 11.29
CA LEU A 452 23.70 -10.82 10.01
C LEU A 452 23.37 -11.67 8.80
N THR A 453 23.25 -12.99 8.98
CA THR A 453 23.05 -13.91 7.85
C THR A 453 21.90 -14.88 8.12
N LYS A 454 21.29 -15.35 7.02
CA LYS A 454 20.24 -16.38 7.06
C LYS A 454 20.70 -17.63 7.76
N ARG A 455 21.88 -18.12 7.40
CA ARG A 455 22.47 -19.32 7.99
C ARG A 455 22.65 -19.18 9.50
N MET A 456 23.21 -18.05 9.96
CA MET A 456 23.38 -17.80 11.41
C MET A 456 22.04 -17.80 12.15
N ALA A 457 20.99 -17.21 11.56
CA ALA A 457 19.66 -17.23 12.15
C ALA A 457 19.06 -18.63 12.22
N GLU A 458 19.23 -19.43 11.18
CA GLU A 458 18.77 -20.82 11.12
C GLU A 458 19.51 -21.70 12.15
N ASP A 459 20.84 -21.67 12.13
CA ASP A 459 21.71 -22.43 13.06
C ASP A 459 21.40 -22.06 14.53
N LEU A 460 21.23 -20.76 14.84
CA LEU A 460 20.88 -20.31 16.19
C LEU A 460 19.46 -20.75 16.60
N THR A 461 18.51 -20.71 15.70
CA THR A 461 17.13 -21.14 15.96
C THR A 461 17.11 -22.65 16.27
N ASP A 462 17.82 -23.46 15.49
CA ASP A 462 17.87 -24.91 15.70
C ASP A 462 18.58 -25.23 17.02
N TYR A 463 19.68 -24.56 17.34
CA TYR A 463 20.38 -24.72 18.61
C TYR A 463 19.50 -24.35 19.81
N MET A 464 18.75 -23.23 19.76
CA MET A 464 17.82 -22.86 20.82
C MET A 464 16.67 -23.87 20.99
N ARG A 465 16.19 -24.41 19.85
CA ARG A 465 15.15 -25.44 19.88
C ARG A 465 15.62 -26.73 20.52
N GLU A 466 16.87 -27.15 20.27
CA GLU A 466 17.49 -28.31 20.92
C GLU A 466 17.60 -28.11 22.44
N LEU A 467 17.81 -26.87 22.91
CA LEU A 467 17.80 -26.51 24.33
C LEU A 467 16.39 -26.40 24.93
N GLY A 468 15.34 -26.66 24.16
CA GLY A 468 13.96 -26.62 24.62
C GLY A 468 13.35 -25.21 24.68
N ILE A 469 13.97 -24.20 24.10
CA ILE A 469 13.46 -22.84 24.03
C ILE A 469 12.42 -22.76 22.91
N ARG A 470 11.27 -22.15 23.20
CA ARG A 470 10.21 -21.92 22.21
C ARG A 470 10.61 -20.78 21.28
N VAL A 471 11.20 -21.09 20.15
CA VAL A 471 11.79 -20.14 19.21
C VAL A 471 11.23 -20.30 17.80
N LYS A 472 11.03 -19.20 17.09
CA LYS A 472 10.74 -19.16 15.65
C LYS A 472 11.77 -18.27 14.92
N TYR A 473 11.96 -18.56 13.64
CA TYR A 473 12.79 -17.81 12.73
C TYR A 473 11.93 -17.02 11.74
N LEU A 474 12.29 -15.76 11.50
CA LEU A 474 11.64 -14.88 10.53
C LEU A 474 12.65 -14.55 9.42
N HIS A 475 12.39 -15.03 8.20
CA HIS A 475 13.24 -14.78 7.03
C HIS A 475 12.55 -13.88 5.98
N SER A 476 13.32 -13.45 4.98
CA SER A 476 12.86 -12.51 3.94
C SER A 476 11.81 -13.09 3.00
N ASP A 477 11.78 -14.43 2.85
CA ASP A 477 10.95 -15.14 1.87
C ASP A 477 9.58 -15.54 2.46
N ILE A 478 9.33 -15.23 3.73
CA ILE A 478 8.04 -15.42 4.40
C ILE A 478 7.05 -14.39 3.86
N ASP A 479 5.88 -14.85 3.41
CA ASP A 479 4.83 -13.98 2.93
C ASP A 479 4.22 -13.11 4.04
N THR A 480 3.43 -12.12 3.66
CA THR A 480 2.85 -11.14 4.60
C THR A 480 1.87 -11.82 5.58
N LEU A 481 1.17 -12.87 5.15
CA LEU A 481 0.21 -13.60 5.98
C LEU A 481 0.91 -14.42 7.05
N GLU A 482 1.88 -15.25 6.64
CA GLU A 482 2.66 -16.08 7.55
C GLU A 482 3.40 -15.21 8.57
N ARG A 483 3.91 -14.05 8.14
CA ARG A 483 4.52 -13.07 9.04
C ARG A 483 3.54 -12.55 10.09
N THR A 484 2.31 -12.22 9.69
CA THR A 484 1.27 -11.75 10.61
C THR A 484 0.87 -12.85 11.60
N GLU A 485 0.82 -14.10 11.15
CA GLU A 485 0.59 -15.27 12.02
C GLU A 485 1.72 -15.47 13.02
N ILE A 486 2.99 -15.35 12.60
CA ILE A 486 4.14 -15.45 13.51
C ILE A 486 4.06 -14.38 14.61
N ILE A 487 3.75 -13.13 14.24
CA ILE A 487 3.61 -12.03 15.22
C ILE A 487 2.44 -12.33 16.20
N ARG A 488 1.32 -12.76 15.67
CA ARG A 488 0.15 -13.15 16.47
C ARG A 488 0.49 -14.29 17.43
N ASP A 489 1.15 -15.33 16.96
CA ASP A 489 1.51 -16.50 17.75
C ASP A 489 2.46 -16.13 18.88
N MET A 490 3.40 -15.21 18.65
CA MET A 490 4.27 -14.67 19.70
C MET A 490 3.47 -13.94 20.78
N ARG A 491 2.51 -13.12 20.38
CA ARG A 491 1.63 -12.39 21.30
C ARG A 491 0.63 -13.28 22.04
N LEU A 492 0.25 -14.40 21.44
CA LEU A 492 -0.61 -15.45 22.06
C LEU A 492 0.18 -16.46 22.90
N ASP A 493 1.45 -16.20 23.17
CA ASP A 493 2.30 -17.07 24.00
C ASP A 493 2.56 -18.47 23.42
N VAL A 494 2.51 -18.62 22.10
CA VAL A 494 2.85 -19.87 21.43
C VAL A 494 4.36 -20.12 21.45
N PHE A 495 5.15 -19.05 21.34
CA PHE A 495 6.61 -19.08 21.45
C PHE A 495 7.14 -17.76 22.09
N ASP A 496 8.43 -17.78 22.52
CA ASP A 496 9.00 -16.69 23.33
C ASP A 496 10.07 -15.92 22.62
N VAL A 497 10.77 -16.53 21.68
CA VAL A 497 11.95 -15.96 21.00
C VAL A 497 11.73 -15.88 19.52
N LEU A 498 11.98 -14.70 18.95
CA LEU A 498 11.96 -14.47 17.51
C LEU A 498 13.37 -14.12 17.04
N VAL A 499 13.92 -14.93 16.14
CA VAL A 499 15.23 -14.71 15.51
C VAL A 499 15.02 -14.25 14.07
N GLY A 500 15.80 -13.26 13.61
CA GLY A 500 15.73 -12.82 12.21
C GLY A 500 16.90 -11.96 11.81
N ILE A 501 17.06 -11.73 10.51
CA ILE A 501 18.14 -10.93 9.94
C ILE A 501 17.76 -9.45 9.94
N ASN A 502 16.66 -9.13 9.30
CA ASN A 502 16.13 -7.78 9.16
C ASN A 502 14.74 -7.68 9.78
N LEU A 503 14.72 -7.55 11.09
CA LEU A 503 13.50 -7.38 11.87
C LEU A 503 13.00 -5.91 11.85
N LEU A 504 13.63 -5.06 11.02
CA LEU A 504 13.24 -3.67 10.80
C LEU A 504 12.05 -3.52 9.84
N ARG A 505 11.68 -4.59 9.13
CA ARG A 505 10.48 -4.55 8.28
C ARG A 505 9.26 -4.30 9.17
N GLU A 506 8.40 -3.42 8.72
CA GLU A 506 7.26 -2.90 9.46
C GLU A 506 6.29 -4.00 9.89
N GLY A 507 5.50 -3.67 10.92
CA GLY A 507 4.50 -4.58 11.48
C GLY A 507 4.96 -5.36 12.71
N LEU A 508 6.23 -5.26 13.13
CA LEU A 508 6.68 -5.79 14.42
C LEU A 508 6.33 -4.81 15.56
N ASP A 509 5.04 -4.69 15.84
CA ASP A 509 4.53 -3.95 17.00
C ASP A 509 4.15 -4.94 18.10
N ILE A 510 5.14 -5.37 18.88
CA ILE A 510 5.00 -6.36 19.94
C ILE A 510 5.37 -5.71 21.28
N PRO A 511 4.40 -5.17 22.03
CA PRO A 511 4.66 -4.53 23.33
C PRO A 511 5.24 -5.47 24.39
N GLU A 512 5.12 -6.75 24.18
CA GLU A 512 5.58 -7.81 25.09
C GLU A 512 7.09 -8.06 25.02
N ILE A 513 7.82 -7.43 24.07
CA ILE A 513 9.27 -7.55 23.94
C ILE A 513 9.95 -6.76 25.05
N THR A 514 10.77 -7.46 25.85
CA THR A 514 11.59 -6.87 26.91
C THR A 514 13.07 -6.89 26.60
N LEU A 515 13.54 -7.88 25.82
CA LEU A 515 14.94 -7.96 25.41
C LEU A 515 15.05 -7.93 23.89
N VAL A 516 15.92 -7.05 23.40
CA VAL A 516 16.43 -7.07 22.01
C VAL A 516 17.93 -7.35 22.05
N ALA A 517 18.34 -8.46 21.44
CA ALA A 517 19.75 -8.83 21.32
C ALA A 517 20.23 -8.61 19.87
N ILE A 518 21.34 -7.90 19.73
CA ILE A 518 21.97 -7.59 18.44
C ILE A 518 23.32 -8.28 18.39
N LEU A 519 23.40 -9.37 17.61
CA LEU A 519 24.64 -10.12 17.46
C LEU A 519 25.55 -9.44 16.43
N ASP A 520 26.86 -9.52 16.65
CA ASP A 520 27.86 -8.92 15.75
C ASP A 520 27.55 -7.45 15.40
N ALA A 521 27.28 -6.65 16.41
CA ALA A 521 26.85 -5.26 16.24
C ALA A 521 27.95 -4.37 15.64
N ASP A 522 29.22 -4.76 15.76
CA ASP A 522 30.40 -4.06 15.22
C ASP A 522 30.71 -4.39 13.74
N LYS A 523 29.94 -5.26 13.10
CA LYS A 523 30.12 -5.55 11.67
C LYS A 523 29.39 -4.49 10.86
N GLU A 524 30.08 -3.40 10.53
CA GLU A 524 29.52 -2.29 9.77
C GLU A 524 28.89 -2.74 8.45
N GLY A 525 27.75 -2.13 8.11
CA GLY A 525 26.99 -2.40 6.90
C GLY A 525 25.55 -1.95 7.06
N PHE A 526 24.74 -2.16 6.03
CA PHE A 526 23.35 -1.71 6.00
C PHE A 526 22.51 -2.17 7.21
N LEU A 527 22.73 -3.40 7.70
CA LEU A 527 22.01 -3.96 8.85
C LEU A 527 22.51 -3.45 10.22
N ARG A 528 23.61 -2.76 10.25
CA ARG A 528 24.26 -2.21 11.46
C ARG A 528 24.60 -0.73 11.31
N SER A 529 23.93 -0.04 10.37
CA SER A 529 23.96 1.42 10.26
C SER A 529 23.30 2.05 11.49
N GLU A 530 23.60 3.31 11.78
CA GLU A 530 22.99 4.09 12.85
C GLU A 530 21.46 3.97 12.83
N THR A 531 20.84 4.26 11.68
CA THR A 531 19.38 4.17 11.48
C THR A 531 18.85 2.78 11.81
N SER A 532 19.52 1.72 11.32
CA SER A 532 19.11 0.33 11.58
C SER A 532 19.20 -0.02 13.07
N LEU A 533 20.25 0.42 13.74
CA LEU A 533 20.44 0.20 15.18
C LEU A 533 19.37 0.94 16.00
N ILE A 534 19.14 2.22 15.75
CA ILE A 534 18.09 3.00 16.45
C ILE A 534 16.71 2.36 16.26
N GLN A 535 16.37 1.92 15.07
CA GLN A 535 15.09 1.26 14.82
C GLN A 535 14.96 -0.10 15.52
N THR A 536 16.04 -0.86 15.58
CA THR A 536 16.07 -2.15 16.29
C THR A 536 15.95 -1.95 17.80
N ILE A 537 16.70 -1.00 18.36
CA ILE A 537 16.61 -0.58 19.76
C ILE A 537 15.18 -0.16 20.11
N GLY A 538 14.55 0.62 19.24
CA GLY A 538 13.18 1.11 19.42
C GLY A 538 12.10 0.02 19.53
N ARG A 539 12.40 -1.24 19.16
CA ARG A 539 11.48 -2.37 19.35
C ARG A 539 11.27 -2.71 20.84
N ALA A 540 12.25 -2.46 21.71
CA ALA A 540 12.11 -2.63 23.16
C ALA A 540 11.48 -1.40 23.85
N ALA A 541 11.31 -0.27 23.18
CA ALA A 541 10.83 0.98 23.77
C ALA A 541 9.33 1.02 24.11
N ARG A 542 8.60 -0.06 23.87
CA ARG A 542 7.16 -0.19 24.19
C ARG A 542 6.87 -0.91 25.50
N ASN A 543 7.91 -1.41 26.14
CA ASN A 543 7.85 -2.07 27.41
C ASN A 543 8.63 -1.29 28.48
N ALA A 544 8.06 -1.13 29.66
CA ALA A 544 8.71 -0.41 30.75
C ALA A 544 10.01 -1.11 31.24
N GLU A 545 10.11 -2.43 31.05
CA GLU A 545 11.29 -3.24 31.36
C GLU A 545 12.21 -3.49 30.15
N GLY A 546 11.97 -2.75 29.03
CA GLY A 546 12.70 -2.93 27.78
C GLY A 546 14.19 -2.62 27.93
N HIS A 547 15.06 -3.53 27.46
CA HIS A 547 16.51 -3.34 27.41
C HIS A 547 17.11 -3.99 26.15
N VAL A 548 18.31 -3.56 25.79
CA VAL A 548 19.03 -4.01 24.58
C VAL A 548 20.44 -4.46 24.92
N ILE A 549 20.86 -5.58 24.37
CA ILE A 549 22.22 -6.07 24.45
C ILE A 549 22.82 -6.07 23.03
N MET A 550 23.94 -5.37 22.85
CA MET A 550 24.75 -5.40 21.65
C MET A 550 26.00 -6.21 21.89
N TYR A 551 26.24 -7.25 21.11
CA TYR A 551 27.47 -8.02 21.16
C TYR A 551 28.47 -7.45 20.14
N ALA A 552 29.56 -6.90 20.66
CA ALA A 552 30.58 -6.22 19.85
C ALA A 552 31.93 -6.22 20.59
N ASP A 553 33.02 -6.41 19.85
CA ASP A 553 34.36 -6.26 20.38
C ASP A 553 34.91 -4.83 20.22
N ASN A 554 34.40 -4.11 19.20
CA ASN A 554 34.77 -2.74 18.91
C ASN A 554 33.55 -1.83 18.86
N MET A 555 33.70 -0.62 19.40
CA MET A 555 32.68 0.41 19.29
C MET A 555 32.79 1.11 17.93
N THR A 556 31.86 0.86 17.01
CA THR A 556 31.80 1.56 15.72
C THR A 556 31.17 2.94 15.85
N ASP A 557 31.35 3.80 14.84
CA ASP A 557 30.74 5.13 14.85
C ASP A 557 29.18 5.01 14.78
N SER A 558 28.67 4.09 13.97
CA SER A 558 27.21 3.82 13.90
C SER A 558 26.64 3.37 15.26
N MET A 559 27.35 2.51 15.99
CA MET A 559 26.94 2.08 17.34
C MET A 559 26.95 3.27 18.32
N ARG A 560 28.02 4.06 18.29
CA ARG A 560 28.17 5.23 19.18
C ARG A 560 27.03 6.21 18.97
N MET A 561 26.78 6.60 17.72
CA MET A 561 25.72 7.54 17.38
C MET A 561 24.33 6.99 17.80
N ALA A 562 24.05 5.70 17.56
CA ALA A 562 22.80 5.10 17.96
C ALA A 562 22.59 5.04 19.48
N ILE A 563 23.65 4.73 20.23
CA ILE A 563 23.62 4.69 21.69
C ILE A 563 23.45 6.10 22.27
N ASP A 564 24.24 7.06 21.80
CA ASP A 564 24.21 8.45 22.27
C ASP A 564 22.82 9.07 22.04
N GLU A 565 22.22 8.86 20.85
CA GLU A 565 20.88 9.33 20.54
C GLU A 565 19.80 8.64 21.42
N THR A 566 19.92 7.35 21.64
CA THR A 566 19.01 6.61 22.51
C THR A 566 19.08 7.14 23.95
N MET A 567 20.28 7.40 24.47
CA MET A 567 20.48 7.97 25.80
C MET A 567 19.94 9.39 25.90
N ARG A 568 20.18 10.25 24.90
CA ARG A 568 19.62 11.61 24.82
C ARG A 568 18.09 11.57 24.93
N ARG A 569 17.44 10.73 24.15
CA ARG A 569 15.97 10.57 24.17
C ARG A 569 15.48 10.07 25.52
N ARG A 570 16.19 9.11 26.10
CA ARG A 570 15.87 8.56 27.43
C ARG A 570 15.93 9.65 28.52
N GLU A 571 16.99 10.45 28.55
CA GLU A 571 17.17 11.55 29.51
C GLU A 571 16.06 12.61 29.38
N ILE A 572 15.69 13.01 28.18
CA ILE A 572 14.59 13.95 27.93
C ILE A 572 13.28 13.40 28.50
N GLN A 573 12.97 12.14 28.22
CA GLN A 573 11.76 11.51 28.72
C GLN A 573 11.76 11.35 30.24
N MET A 574 12.88 10.98 30.84
CA MET A 574 13.03 10.86 32.31
C MET A 574 12.75 12.18 32.99
N LYS A 575 13.39 13.26 32.51
CA LYS A 575 13.17 14.60 33.05
C LYS A 575 11.71 15.02 32.95
N TYR A 576 11.08 14.80 31.80
CA TYR A 576 9.67 15.10 31.61
C TYR A 576 8.77 14.30 32.59
N ASN A 577 9.06 13.00 32.77
CA ASN A 577 8.33 12.14 33.70
C ASN A 577 8.44 12.64 35.15
N GLU A 578 9.65 13.04 35.57
CA GLU A 578 9.89 13.59 36.93
C GLU A 578 9.11 14.91 37.14
N GLU A 579 9.19 15.83 36.19
CA GLU A 579 8.50 17.12 36.25
C GLU A 579 6.97 17.00 36.32
N HIS A 580 6.41 15.96 35.67
CA HIS A 580 4.95 15.77 35.58
C HIS A 580 4.43 14.62 36.44
N GLY A 581 5.27 13.94 37.22
CA GLY A 581 4.88 12.84 38.10
C GLY A 581 4.35 11.63 37.33
N ILE A 582 4.85 11.37 36.11
CA ILE A 582 4.40 10.28 35.26
C ILE A 582 5.18 9.00 35.58
N THR A 583 4.46 7.92 35.81
CA THR A 583 5.06 6.58 35.94
C THR A 583 4.93 5.85 34.59
N PRO A 584 6.04 5.37 34.00
CA PRO A 584 6.02 4.62 32.76
C PRO A 584 5.08 3.41 32.80
N GLN A 585 4.23 3.28 31.78
CA GLN A 585 3.30 2.16 31.68
C GLN A 585 3.45 1.43 30.36
N THR A 586 3.65 0.11 30.41
CA THR A 586 3.70 -0.75 29.22
C THR A 586 2.39 -0.64 28.42
N ILE A 587 2.51 -0.47 27.11
CA ILE A 587 1.35 -0.39 26.21
C ILE A 587 0.65 -1.75 26.16
N LYS A 588 -0.64 -1.77 26.48
CA LYS A 588 -1.49 -2.96 26.32
C LYS A 588 -2.36 -2.79 25.07
N LYS A 589 -2.03 -3.50 24.00
CA LYS A 589 -2.86 -3.57 22.79
C LYS A 589 -3.62 -4.90 22.76
N SER A 590 -4.93 -4.87 22.48
CA SER A 590 -5.67 -6.12 22.29
C SER A 590 -5.21 -6.85 21.02
N VAL A 591 -5.05 -8.16 21.11
CA VAL A 591 -4.66 -9.00 19.95
C VAL A 591 -5.76 -9.02 18.86
N ARG A 592 -7.00 -8.66 19.22
CA ARG A 592 -8.16 -8.66 18.31
C ARG A 592 -8.13 -7.56 17.24
N ASP A 593 -7.53 -6.41 17.54
CA ASP A 593 -7.55 -5.27 16.60
C ASP A 593 -6.66 -5.48 15.36
N LEU A 594 -5.55 -6.20 15.51
CA LEU A 594 -4.70 -6.60 14.39
C LEU A 594 -5.33 -7.69 13.50
N ILE A 595 -6.20 -8.52 14.06
CA ILE A 595 -6.85 -9.65 13.37
C ILE A 595 -8.00 -9.19 12.48
N SER A 596 -8.72 -8.13 12.84
CA SER A 596 -9.89 -7.68 12.07
C SER A 596 -9.49 -7.05 10.72
N ILE A 597 -8.38 -6.33 10.69
CA ILE A 597 -7.84 -5.70 9.46
C ILE A 597 -7.10 -6.75 8.63
N SER A 598 -6.25 -7.58 9.25
CA SER A 598 -5.50 -8.61 8.52
C SER A 598 -6.37 -9.80 8.11
N LYS A 599 -7.43 -10.16 8.84
CA LYS A 599 -8.38 -11.20 8.40
C LYS A 599 -9.25 -10.75 7.23
N LYS A 600 -9.60 -9.47 7.13
CA LYS A 600 -10.27 -8.96 5.92
C LYS A 600 -9.34 -9.05 4.70
N VAL A 601 -8.09 -8.61 4.84
CA VAL A 601 -7.08 -8.72 3.78
C VAL A 601 -6.73 -10.18 3.47
N ALA A 602 -6.57 -11.03 4.50
CA ALA A 602 -6.20 -12.43 4.35
C ALA A 602 -7.35 -13.36 3.90
N ALA A 603 -8.59 -13.06 4.28
CA ALA A 603 -9.75 -13.80 3.77
C ALA A 603 -10.03 -13.48 2.29
N GLU A 604 -9.59 -12.32 1.82
CA GLU A 604 -9.63 -11.93 0.43
C GLU A 604 -8.47 -12.54 -0.37
N GLU A 605 -7.26 -12.63 0.19
CA GLU A 605 -6.12 -13.36 -0.41
C GLU A 605 -6.36 -14.88 -0.50
N MET A 606 -7.08 -15.50 0.44
CA MET A 606 -7.47 -16.91 0.37
C MET A 606 -8.57 -17.21 -0.67
N LYS A 607 -9.29 -16.20 -1.16
CA LYS A 607 -10.27 -16.38 -2.25
C LYS A 607 -9.65 -16.39 -3.64
N LEU A 608 -8.36 -16.07 -3.76
CA LEU A 608 -7.63 -15.92 -5.02
C LEU A 608 -6.53 -17.00 -5.20
N GLU A 609 -6.82 -18.24 -4.82
CA GLU A 609 -6.10 -19.35 -5.42
C GLU A 609 -6.53 -19.42 -6.90
N LYS A 610 -5.56 -19.57 -7.82
CA LYS A 610 -5.81 -19.82 -9.25
C LYS A 610 -7.02 -20.74 -9.39
N ASP A 611 -7.95 -20.37 -10.26
CA ASP A 611 -9.07 -21.23 -10.60
C ASP A 611 -8.53 -22.63 -10.94
N PRO A 612 -8.99 -23.70 -10.28
CA PRO A 612 -8.52 -25.05 -10.54
C PRO A 612 -8.53 -25.44 -12.03
N GLU A 613 -9.47 -24.87 -12.79
CA GLU A 613 -9.57 -25.08 -14.24
C GLU A 613 -8.43 -24.43 -15.04
N SER A 614 -7.69 -23.48 -14.45
CA SER A 614 -6.54 -22.82 -15.08
C SER A 614 -5.17 -23.35 -14.62
N MET A 615 -5.16 -24.35 -13.75
CA MET A 615 -3.93 -24.95 -13.21
C MET A 615 -3.37 -26.04 -14.12
N SER A 616 -2.04 -26.13 -14.22
CA SER A 616 -1.39 -27.29 -14.80
C SER A 616 -1.52 -28.53 -13.88
N VAL A 617 -1.44 -29.74 -14.45
CA VAL A 617 -1.50 -30.99 -13.70
C VAL A 617 -0.56 -31.00 -12.48
N ALA A 618 0.68 -30.52 -12.65
CA ALA A 618 1.66 -30.45 -11.56
C ALA A 618 1.30 -29.44 -10.45
N GLU A 619 0.64 -28.33 -10.79
CA GLU A 619 0.15 -27.33 -9.82
C GLU A 619 -1.06 -27.87 -9.07
N LEU A 620 -1.97 -28.55 -9.77
CA LEU A 620 -3.17 -29.17 -9.20
C LEU A 620 -2.80 -30.31 -8.23
N GLU A 621 -1.83 -31.15 -8.56
CA GLU A 621 -1.29 -32.18 -7.65
C GLU A 621 -0.69 -31.56 -6.37
N LYS A 622 0.02 -30.44 -6.53
CA LYS A 622 0.65 -29.75 -5.40
C LYS A 622 -0.40 -29.12 -4.47
N LEU A 623 -1.47 -28.58 -5.05
CA LEU A 623 -2.62 -28.06 -4.32
C LEU A 623 -3.37 -29.17 -3.58
N ILE A 624 -3.64 -30.30 -4.22
CA ILE A 624 -4.28 -31.48 -3.62
C ILE A 624 -3.48 -31.96 -2.41
N LYS A 625 -2.15 -32.10 -2.52
CA LYS A 625 -1.29 -32.50 -1.41
C LYS A 625 -1.31 -31.52 -0.25
N LYS A 626 -1.36 -30.19 -0.55
CA LYS A 626 -1.46 -29.14 0.46
C LYS A 626 -2.79 -29.23 1.22
N LEU A 627 -3.91 -29.35 0.50
CA LEU A 627 -5.25 -29.46 1.09
C LEU A 627 -5.46 -30.75 1.87
N GLU A 628 -4.90 -31.89 1.43
CA GLU A 628 -4.91 -33.14 2.21
C GLU A 628 -4.20 -32.99 3.57
N LYS A 629 -3.08 -32.27 3.59
CA LYS A 629 -2.35 -31.99 4.83
C LYS A 629 -3.17 -31.08 5.77
N GLN A 630 -3.83 -30.07 5.22
CA GLN A 630 -4.71 -29.18 5.97
C GLN A 630 -5.94 -29.91 6.52
N MET A 631 -6.58 -30.75 5.72
CA MET A 631 -7.73 -31.56 6.14
C MET A 631 -7.36 -32.48 7.30
N LYS A 632 -6.21 -33.18 7.20
CA LYS A 632 -5.72 -34.07 8.28
C LYS A 632 -5.40 -33.28 9.56
N LYS A 633 -4.89 -32.05 9.42
CA LYS A 633 -4.61 -31.16 10.55
C LYS A 633 -5.91 -30.71 11.22
N ALA A 634 -6.90 -30.25 10.44
CA ALA A 634 -8.21 -29.85 10.96
C ALA A 634 -8.93 -31.01 11.66
N ALA A 635 -8.84 -32.22 11.11
CA ALA A 635 -9.41 -33.42 11.76
C ALA A 635 -8.69 -33.77 13.06
N ALA A 636 -7.38 -33.61 13.14
CA ALA A 636 -6.60 -33.84 14.37
C ALA A 636 -6.90 -32.80 15.46
N GLU A 637 -7.27 -31.58 15.07
CA GLU A 637 -7.68 -30.48 15.94
C GLU A 637 -9.19 -30.55 16.30
N LEU A 638 -9.88 -31.64 15.92
CA LEU A 638 -11.32 -31.88 16.16
C LEU A 638 -12.24 -30.81 15.50
N ASN A 639 -11.73 -30.08 14.52
CA ASN A 639 -12.52 -29.14 13.72
C ASN A 639 -13.14 -29.90 12.51
N PHE A 640 -14.19 -30.67 12.79
CA PHE A 640 -14.81 -31.55 11.81
C PHE A 640 -15.52 -30.81 10.68
N GLU A 641 -15.99 -29.57 10.91
CA GLU A 641 -16.65 -28.74 9.91
C GLU A 641 -15.65 -28.28 8.84
N ALA A 642 -14.52 -27.71 9.26
CA ALA A 642 -13.43 -27.36 8.36
C ALA A 642 -12.80 -28.57 7.64
N ALA A 643 -12.70 -29.72 8.33
CA ALA A 643 -12.21 -30.95 7.72
C ALA A 643 -13.18 -31.50 6.66
N ALA A 644 -14.49 -31.34 6.82
CA ALA A 644 -15.50 -31.73 5.84
C ALA A 644 -15.47 -30.84 4.61
N GLU A 645 -15.37 -29.50 4.76
CA GLU A 645 -15.24 -28.57 3.64
C GLU A 645 -13.97 -28.84 2.80
N LEU A 646 -12.84 -29.08 3.47
CA LEU A 646 -11.58 -29.41 2.78
C LEU A 646 -11.66 -30.77 2.06
N ARG A 647 -12.38 -31.75 2.62
CA ARG A 647 -12.63 -33.03 1.97
C ARG A 647 -13.45 -32.85 0.69
N ASP A 648 -14.50 -32.06 0.74
CA ASP A 648 -15.39 -31.88 -0.40
C ASP A 648 -14.66 -31.13 -1.54
N LYS A 649 -13.87 -30.12 -1.24
CA LYS A 649 -12.94 -29.49 -2.19
C LYS A 649 -11.92 -30.47 -2.78
N LEU A 650 -11.37 -31.37 -1.97
CA LEU A 650 -10.42 -32.40 -2.44
C LEU A 650 -11.07 -33.39 -3.41
N ILE A 651 -12.34 -33.74 -3.22
CA ILE A 651 -13.08 -34.62 -4.13
C ILE A 651 -13.26 -33.96 -5.49
N GLU A 652 -13.64 -32.66 -5.53
CA GLU A 652 -13.78 -31.89 -6.77
C GLU A 652 -12.44 -31.75 -7.51
N LEU A 653 -11.37 -31.37 -6.82
CA LEU A 653 -10.05 -31.22 -7.42
C LEU A 653 -9.46 -32.51 -7.96
N LYS A 654 -9.67 -33.64 -7.27
CA LYS A 654 -9.26 -34.98 -7.75
C LYS A 654 -10.07 -35.43 -8.97
N LYS A 655 -11.35 -35.05 -9.03
CA LYS A 655 -12.17 -35.32 -10.19
C LYS A 655 -11.67 -34.52 -11.39
N HIS A 656 -11.38 -33.26 -11.19
CA HIS A 656 -10.84 -32.39 -12.23
C HIS A 656 -9.45 -32.88 -12.71
N LEU A 657 -8.57 -33.28 -11.80
CA LEU A 657 -7.26 -33.86 -12.15
C LEU A 657 -7.41 -35.11 -13.06
N ASN A 658 -8.34 -36.00 -12.73
CA ASN A 658 -8.61 -37.20 -13.56
C ASN A 658 -9.22 -36.89 -14.94
N GLU A 659 -9.86 -35.73 -15.10
CA GLU A 659 -10.38 -35.27 -16.38
C GLU A 659 -9.30 -34.59 -17.24
N MET A 660 -8.17 -34.20 -16.65
CA MET A 660 -7.01 -33.60 -17.32
C MET A 660 -5.93 -34.60 -17.69
N GLU A 661 -5.88 -35.81 -17.04
CA GLU A 661 -5.05 -36.96 -17.42
C GLU A 661 -5.71 -37.78 -18.53
#